data_9ba53edeb5cb03fc1593e09462fbf87b
#
_entry.id   9ba53edeb5cb03fc1593e09462fbf87b
#
_cell.length_a   1.000
_cell.length_b   1.000
_cell.length_c   1.000
_cell.angle_alpha   90.00
_cell.angle_beta   90.00
_cell.angle_gamma   90.00
#
_symmetry.space_group_name_H-M   'P 1'
#
loop_
_entity.id
_entity.type
_entity.pdbx_description
1 polymer ?
#
loop_
_entity_poly.entity_id
_entity_poly.type
_entity_poly.pdbx_seq_one_letter_code
_entity_poly.pdbx_strand_id
1 'polypeptide(L)'
;MRNAIYYRNTLYYRCMLVVLFLVNSIQVSDAQSWQEYLEQLSEQEEYEDMNWESYEDILEGYAENPINLNTATKEELEQFPFLSAQQIEDIQAYIYQYGEMKSLGELAMIESISWYERQLLCCFVYAGEVKRRSFPSFSQIAKYGKHEMVAAVKVPLYERKGDKDGYLGYPYKHWLRYQFHYSDYVKMGFVASQDAGEPFFGGKNNLGYDFYSYYLQIRKWGKLKNLTLGKYRLREGMGLILNNDFGFGKLSMLSSLGRMGTAIRTHSSRYAANYLQGVAATLNVCKGLDVSAFLSYRKIDATVKKDSISTIVTTGMHRTEKEIEKQGIASAFLLGGNLHYTKNGFHIGATGICYSYSLPLHPNKSQLYKRFAPEGKNFWNASIDYGYISHRLTLQGEVATGDCGVVATVNTASYLLSEQFSVLALYRFYPYRYYAIYSNSYSAGSSVQDESGCYVGLRWSPSSKWVCDIYGDVAYFAWPKYRMKGSSYAMDYLASVIFQPSRSLRLGARYQYKQKYDVTTQRARLYCGIEKGAWSSKTQVDATFLSQNYGMMVNESMEYRFRWLRLNAFLGYFRTKDYESRVYAFEPGLLYTMSFGSYFGEGIRCGLRAKAEIGKHWVLVCKGAMTKYFDRNHISSGLQQINGSAQTDLEIQVKWKF
;
A
#
# COMPACT_ATOMS: atom_id res chain seq x y z
N MET A 1 35.58 -5.30 34.12
CA MET A 1 34.82 -5.21 32.85
C MET A 1 34.55 -6.56 32.14
N ARG A 2 35.43 -7.54 32.13
CA ARG A 2 35.22 -8.86 31.50
C ARG A 2 34.06 -9.69 32.11
N ASN A 3 33.85 -9.62 33.41
CA ASN A 3 32.79 -10.41 34.09
C ASN A 3 31.36 -9.85 33.85
N ALA A 4 31.19 -8.55 33.59
CA ALA A 4 29.87 -7.97 33.32
C ALA A 4 29.34 -8.34 31.92
N ILE A 5 30.23 -8.57 30.95
CA ILE A 5 29.87 -9.01 29.58
C ILE A 5 29.44 -10.46 29.58
N TYR A 6 30.06 -11.29 30.38
CA TYR A 6 29.73 -12.74 30.50
C TYR A 6 28.37 -12.95 31.14
N TYR A 7 28.03 -12.22 32.18
CA TYR A 7 26.71 -12.27 32.86
C TYR A 7 25.59 -11.74 31.96
N ARG A 8 25.89 -10.73 31.14
CA ARG A 8 24.92 -10.14 30.20
C ARG A 8 24.55 -11.11 29.08
N ASN A 9 25.51 -11.86 28.55
CA ASN A 9 25.24 -12.88 27.53
C ASN A 9 24.50 -14.10 28.09
N THR A 10 24.80 -14.51 29.32
CA THR A 10 24.13 -15.68 29.97
C THR A 10 22.65 -15.38 30.31
N LEU A 11 22.33 -14.13 30.64
CA LEU A 11 20.94 -13.72 30.89
C LEU A 11 20.12 -13.73 29.60
N TYR A 12 20.74 -13.30 28.49
CA TYR A 12 20.14 -13.32 27.14
C TYR A 12 19.81 -14.75 26.69
N TYR A 13 20.72 -15.68 26.85
CA TYR A 13 20.51 -17.10 26.50
C TYR A 13 19.46 -17.76 27.40
N ARG A 14 19.39 -17.38 28.67
CA ARG A 14 18.37 -17.92 29.62
C ARG A 14 16.99 -17.37 29.33
N CYS A 15 16.83 -16.08 28.98
CA CYS A 15 15.55 -15.52 28.55
C CYS A 15 15.07 -16.13 27.23
N MET A 16 15.98 -16.37 26.29
CA MET A 16 15.67 -17.01 25.01
C MET A 16 15.24 -18.48 25.17
N LEU A 17 15.85 -19.21 26.11
CA LEU A 17 15.50 -20.60 26.42
C LEU A 17 14.18 -20.72 27.19
N VAL A 18 13.83 -19.78 28.06
CA VAL A 18 12.55 -19.78 28.79
C VAL A 18 11.38 -19.52 27.85
N VAL A 19 11.55 -18.67 26.84
CA VAL A 19 10.55 -18.42 25.80
C VAL A 19 10.33 -19.68 24.94
N LEU A 20 11.38 -20.44 24.63
CA LEU A 20 11.30 -21.70 23.88
C LEU A 20 10.60 -22.84 24.66
N PHE A 21 10.63 -22.83 25.98
CA PHE A 21 10.07 -23.93 26.81
C PHE A 21 8.56 -23.79 27.13
N LEU A 22 7.97 -22.58 26.97
CA LEU A 22 6.55 -22.31 27.25
C LEU A 22 5.57 -22.72 26.12
N VAL A 23 6.08 -23.26 25.00
CA VAL A 23 5.29 -23.52 23.78
C VAL A 23 4.59 -24.89 23.72
N ASN A 24 4.70 -25.74 24.75
CA ASN A 24 4.11 -27.08 24.68
C ASN A 24 2.78 -27.22 25.47
N SER A 25 1.69 -27.12 24.75
CA SER A 25 0.37 -27.77 24.88
C SER A 25 -0.83 -26.83 24.67
N ILE A 26 -1.64 -27.12 23.64
CA ILE A 26 -3.11 -27.12 23.53
C ILE A 26 -3.50 -26.98 22.05
N GLN A 27 -4.37 -27.87 21.57
CA GLN A 27 -4.90 -27.89 20.21
C GLN A 27 -6.14 -27.00 20.10
N VAL A 28 -6.16 -26.06 19.15
CA VAL A 28 -7.37 -25.55 18.48
C VAL A 28 -6.98 -25.10 17.09
N SER A 29 -7.77 -25.44 16.10
CA SER A 29 -7.59 -25.11 14.68
C SER A 29 -8.18 -23.72 14.41
N ASP A 30 -7.42 -22.81 13.80
CA ASP A 30 -7.96 -21.55 13.30
C ASP A 30 -7.44 -21.18 11.91
N ALA A 31 -8.30 -20.53 11.15
CA ALA A 31 -8.00 -20.00 9.83
C ALA A 31 -7.00 -18.84 9.94
N GLN A 32 -6.03 -18.83 9.06
CA GLN A 32 -5.05 -17.77 8.93
C GLN A 32 -5.73 -16.41 8.68
N SER A 33 -5.36 -15.38 9.41
CA SER A 33 -6.00 -14.09 9.27
C SER A 33 -5.51 -13.36 8.01
N TRP A 34 -6.39 -12.65 7.35
CA TRP A 34 -6.03 -11.84 6.18
C TRP A 34 -5.03 -10.71 6.55
N GLN A 35 -4.98 -10.29 7.81
CA GLN A 35 -3.98 -9.35 8.30
C GLN A 35 -2.56 -9.91 8.19
N GLU A 36 -2.38 -11.21 8.45
CA GLU A 36 -1.08 -11.88 8.28
C GLU A 36 -0.65 -11.93 6.81
N TYR A 37 -1.62 -12.04 5.89
CA TYR A 37 -1.34 -11.93 4.46
C TYR A 37 -0.84 -10.53 4.09
N LEU A 38 -1.50 -9.47 4.56
CA LEU A 38 -1.04 -8.10 4.34
C LEU A 38 0.35 -7.86 4.94
N GLU A 39 0.60 -8.40 6.14
CA GLU A 39 1.91 -8.36 6.76
C GLU A 39 2.97 -8.99 5.85
N GLN A 40 2.70 -10.20 5.33
CA GLN A 40 3.61 -10.89 4.44
C GLN A 40 3.83 -10.13 3.12
N LEU A 41 2.76 -9.63 2.53
CA LEU A 41 2.83 -8.84 1.31
C LEU A 41 3.67 -7.57 1.54
N SER A 42 3.42 -6.91 2.65
CA SER A 42 4.14 -5.71 3.04
C SER A 42 5.61 -5.94 3.34
N GLU A 43 5.96 -7.07 3.94
CA GLU A 43 7.35 -7.46 4.18
C GLU A 43 8.10 -7.87 2.90
N GLN A 44 7.37 -8.26 1.86
CA GLN A 44 7.94 -8.68 0.58
C GLN A 44 8.31 -7.51 -0.33
N GLU A 45 7.68 -6.36 -0.16
CA GLU A 45 7.83 -5.21 -1.02
C GLU A 45 8.82 -4.17 -0.44
N GLU A 46 9.29 -3.23 -1.25
CA GLU A 46 10.09 -2.09 -0.76
C GLU A 46 9.16 -1.02 -0.18
N TYR A 47 9.34 -0.70 1.09
CA TYR A 47 8.36 -0.09 1.99
C TYR A 47 8.27 1.43 1.94
N GLU A 48 9.21 2.13 1.30
CA GLU A 48 9.34 3.57 1.46
C GLU A 48 8.24 4.38 0.77
N ASP A 49 7.55 3.80 -0.25
CA ASP A 49 6.60 4.54 -1.10
C ASP A 49 5.16 4.00 -1.08
N MET A 50 4.85 2.93 -0.31
CA MET A 50 3.52 2.29 -0.36
C MET A 50 2.62 2.73 0.79
N ASN A 51 1.41 3.14 0.47
CA ASN A 51 0.38 3.44 1.46
C ASN A 51 -0.46 2.21 1.78
N TRP A 52 0.03 1.38 2.68
CA TRP A 52 -0.63 0.17 3.15
C TRP A 52 -1.96 0.44 3.88
N GLU A 53 -2.12 1.61 4.48
CA GLU A 53 -3.36 2.04 5.16
C GLU A 53 -4.58 1.89 4.27
N SER A 54 -4.45 2.19 2.97
CA SER A 54 -5.57 2.08 2.04
C SER A 54 -5.93 0.65 1.67
N TYR A 55 -4.96 -0.25 1.63
CA TYR A 55 -5.23 -1.68 1.42
C TYR A 55 -5.88 -2.30 2.65
N GLU A 56 -5.39 -1.99 3.84
CA GLU A 56 -6.00 -2.41 5.09
C GLU A 56 -7.45 -1.94 5.17
N ASP A 57 -7.72 -0.69 4.80
CA ASP A 57 -9.08 -0.14 4.77
C ASP A 57 -10.02 -0.87 3.80
N ILE A 58 -9.55 -1.20 2.60
CA ILE A 58 -10.34 -1.94 1.62
C ILE A 58 -10.64 -3.35 2.11
N LEU A 59 -9.63 -4.07 2.58
CA LEU A 59 -9.79 -5.45 3.03
C LEU A 59 -10.58 -5.56 4.33
N GLU A 60 -10.38 -4.65 5.29
CA GLU A 60 -11.22 -4.58 6.50
C GLU A 60 -12.69 -4.32 6.11
N GLY A 61 -12.92 -3.42 5.17
CA GLY A 61 -14.27 -3.14 4.66
C GLY A 61 -14.97 -4.37 4.09
N TYR A 62 -14.24 -5.20 3.33
CA TYR A 62 -14.79 -6.46 2.79
C TYR A 62 -14.85 -7.57 3.83
N ALA A 63 -13.94 -7.65 4.79
CA ALA A 63 -14.01 -8.61 5.89
C ALA A 63 -15.24 -8.37 6.78
N GLU A 64 -15.59 -7.10 7.01
CA GLU A 64 -16.81 -6.75 7.75
C GLU A 64 -18.10 -6.88 6.95
N ASN A 65 -18.03 -6.75 5.63
CA ASN A 65 -19.15 -6.84 4.70
C ASN A 65 -18.77 -7.65 3.47
N PRO A 66 -18.73 -8.98 3.61
CA PRO A 66 -18.38 -9.87 2.50
C PRO A 66 -19.31 -9.66 1.30
N ILE A 67 -18.76 -9.77 0.10
CA ILE A 67 -19.53 -9.67 -1.15
C ILE A 67 -20.04 -11.04 -1.59
N ASN A 68 -21.22 -11.05 -2.24
CA ASN A 68 -21.74 -12.29 -2.83
C ASN A 68 -20.94 -12.62 -4.09
N LEU A 69 -20.20 -13.73 -4.08
CA LEU A 69 -19.34 -14.15 -5.19
C LEU A 69 -20.13 -14.37 -6.50
N ASN A 70 -21.37 -14.83 -6.40
CA ASN A 70 -22.25 -15.04 -7.55
C ASN A 70 -22.69 -13.75 -8.26
N THR A 71 -22.57 -12.60 -7.60
CA THR A 71 -22.92 -11.30 -8.16
C THR A 71 -21.75 -10.31 -8.19
N ALA A 72 -20.58 -10.76 -7.73
CA ALA A 72 -19.38 -9.95 -7.70
C ALA A 72 -18.94 -9.58 -9.12
N THR A 73 -18.69 -8.30 -9.34
CA THR A 73 -18.14 -7.82 -10.61
C THR A 73 -16.63 -8.06 -10.68
N LYS A 74 -16.08 -8.01 -11.88
CA LYS A 74 -14.63 -8.08 -12.08
C LYS A 74 -13.90 -7.02 -11.28
N GLU A 75 -14.39 -5.79 -11.31
CA GLU A 75 -13.81 -4.64 -10.61
C GLU A 75 -13.85 -4.80 -9.08
N GLU A 76 -14.83 -5.53 -8.55
CA GLU A 76 -14.90 -5.87 -7.12
C GLU A 76 -13.88 -6.93 -6.74
N LEU A 77 -13.73 -7.96 -7.55
CA LEU A 77 -12.72 -8.99 -7.32
C LEU A 77 -11.29 -8.48 -7.52
N GLU A 78 -11.09 -7.51 -8.41
CA GLU A 78 -9.82 -6.81 -8.59
C GLU A 78 -9.37 -5.99 -7.36
N GLN A 79 -10.24 -5.75 -6.39
CA GLN A 79 -9.87 -5.12 -5.12
C GLN A 79 -9.00 -6.03 -4.25
N PHE A 80 -9.09 -7.34 -4.43
CA PHE A 80 -8.30 -8.30 -3.65
C PHE A 80 -6.89 -8.45 -4.22
N PRO A 81 -5.85 -7.99 -3.48
CA PRO A 81 -4.47 -7.94 -4.01
C PRO A 81 -3.87 -9.31 -4.31
N PHE A 82 -4.43 -10.38 -3.81
CA PHE A 82 -3.94 -11.74 -3.98
C PHE A 82 -4.56 -12.49 -5.18
N LEU A 83 -5.59 -11.95 -5.84
CA LEU A 83 -6.18 -12.57 -7.02
C LEU A 83 -5.53 -12.00 -8.29
N SER A 84 -5.13 -12.85 -9.22
CA SER A 84 -4.75 -12.43 -10.57
C SER A 84 -5.98 -12.18 -11.43
N ALA A 85 -5.82 -11.42 -12.53
CA ALA A 85 -6.90 -11.24 -13.49
C ALA A 85 -7.40 -12.56 -14.06
N GLN A 86 -6.50 -13.51 -14.28
CA GLN A 86 -6.87 -14.85 -14.74
C GLN A 86 -7.73 -15.58 -13.74
N GLN A 87 -7.36 -15.60 -12.46
CA GLN A 87 -8.17 -16.24 -11.42
C GLN A 87 -9.56 -15.62 -11.31
N ILE A 88 -9.68 -14.31 -11.51
CA ILE A 88 -10.95 -13.58 -11.55
C ILE A 88 -11.80 -14.05 -12.77
N GLU A 89 -11.20 -14.17 -13.94
CA GLU A 89 -11.88 -14.70 -15.14
C GLU A 89 -12.31 -16.16 -14.93
N ASP A 90 -11.47 -16.98 -14.30
CA ASP A 90 -11.79 -18.40 -14.02
C ASP A 90 -12.96 -18.53 -13.03
N ILE A 91 -13.04 -17.66 -12.02
CA ILE A 91 -14.20 -17.58 -11.10
C ILE A 91 -15.47 -17.24 -11.89
N GLN A 92 -15.41 -16.24 -12.75
CA GLN A 92 -16.56 -15.81 -13.55
C GLN A 92 -16.94 -16.86 -14.59
N ALA A 93 -15.97 -17.51 -15.24
CA ALA A 93 -16.19 -18.60 -16.17
C ALA A 93 -16.84 -19.80 -15.49
N TYR A 94 -16.41 -20.17 -14.28
CA TYR A 94 -17.03 -21.22 -13.48
C TYR A 94 -18.51 -20.92 -13.21
N ILE A 95 -18.83 -19.72 -12.73
CA ILE A 95 -20.21 -19.30 -12.46
C ILE A 95 -21.04 -19.27 -13.75
N TYR A 96 -20.47 -18.84 -14.86
CA TYR A 96 -21.15 -18.82 -16.16
C TYR A 96 -21.45 -20.25 -16.67
N GLN A 97 -20.53 -21.20 -16.51
CA GLN A 97 -20.63 -22.56 -17.03
C GLN A 97 -21.49 -23.46 -16.14
N TYR A 98 -21.35 -23.39 -14.83
CA TYR A 98 -21.98 -24.31 -13.88
C TYR A 98 -23.15 -23.68 -13.11
N GLY A 99 -23.39 -22.39 -13.27
CA GLY A 99 -24.40 -21.63 -12.55
C GLY A 99 -23.91 -21.07 -11.21
N GLU A 100 -24.86 -20.66 -10.39
CA GLU A 100 -24.56 -20.04 -9.08
C GLU A 100 -23.83 -21.04 -8.15
N MET A 101 -22.71 -20.65 -7.57
CA MET A 101 -22.04 -21.39 -6.50
C MET A 101 -22.97 -21.51 -5.30
N LYS A 102 -23.17 -22.71 -4.81
CA LYS A 102 -23.99 -23.00 -3.62
C LYS A 102 -23.19 -22.89 -2.33
N SER A 103 -21.88 -23.10 -2.43
CA SER A 103 -20.96 -23.00 -1.29
C SER A 103 -19.58 -22.52 -1.74
N LEU A 104 -18.82 -21.88 -0.83
CA LEU A 104 -17.43 -21.50 -1.10
C LEU A 104 -16.49 -22.70 -1.27
N GLY A 105 -16.94 -23.91 -0.90
CA GLY A 105 -16.19 -25.15 -1.14
C GLY A 105 -15.96 -25.41 -2.63
N GLU A 106 -16.86 -24.92 -3.51
CA GLU A 106 -16.75 -25.07 -4.97
C GLU A 106 -15.55 -24.31 -5.57
N LEU A 107 -15.01 -23.31 -4.87
CA LEU A 107 -13.74 -22.68 -5.26
C LEU A 107 -12.58 -23.67 -5.37
N ALA A 108 -12.71 -24.86 -4.76
CA ALA A 108 -11.73 -25.94 -4.91
C ALA A 108 -11.73 -26.57 -6.31
N MET A 109 -12.79 -26.39 -7.11
CA MET A 109 -12.88 -26.86 -8.50
C MET A 109 -12.17 -25.90 -9.47
N ILE A 110 -11.77 -24.73 -9.03
CA ILE A 110 -11.03 -23.75 -9.83
C ILE A 110 -9.55 -23.97 -9.57
N GLU A 111 -8.89 -24.67 -10.47
CA GLU A 111 -7.51 -25.15 -10.32
C GLU A 111 -6.48 -24.01 -10.19
N SER A 112 -6.73 -22.87 -10.86
CA SER A 112 -5.86 -21.69 -10.82
C SER A 112 -5.78 -20.99 -9.45
N ILE A 113 -6.72 -21.30 -8.52
CA ILE A 113 -6.78 -20.71 -7.20
C ILE A 113 -6.13 -21.66 -6.19
N SER A 114 -4.99 -21.31 -5.64
CA SER A 114 -4.31 -22.10 -4.63
C SER A 114 -5.14 -22.25 -3.35
N TRP A 115 -4.82 -23.25 -2.53
CA TRP A 115 -5.49 -23.44 -1.24
C TRP A 115 -5.41 -22.20 -0.35
N TYR A 116 -4.27 -21.54 -0.37
CA TYR A 116 -4.02 -20.32 0.42
C TYR A 116 -4.89 -19.15 -0.05
N GLU A 117 -4.93 -18.88 -1.35
CA GLU A 117 -5.77 -17.82 -1.92
C GLU A 117 -7.25 -18.06 -1.68
N ARG A 118 -7.69 -19.32 -1.70
CA ARG A 118 -9.07 -19.71 -1.33
C ARG A 118 -9.39 -19.35 0.11
N GLN A 119 -8.49 -19.65 1.06
CA GLN A 119 -8.70 -19.32 2.46
C GLN A 119 -8.80 -17.78 2.65
N LEU A 120 -7.95 -17.03 1.97
CA LEU A 120 -8.03 -15.57 2.00
C LEU A 120 -9.34 -15.07 1.40
N LEU A 121 -9.73 -15.58 0.24
CA LEU A 121 -10.96 -15.16 -0.43
C LEU A 121 -12.20 -15.43 0.44
N CYS A 122 -12.23 -16.54 1.16
CA CYS A 122 -13.32 -16.88 2.08
C CYS A 122 -13.49 -15.85 3.23
N CYS A 123 -12.48 -15.04 3.54
CA CYS A 123 -12.62 -13.94 4.51
C CYS A 123 -13.47 -12.77 3.98
N PHE A 124 -13.63 -12.64 2.66
CA PHE A 124 -14.17 -11.45 2.00
C PHE A 124 -15.41 -11.70 1.16
N VAL A 125 -15.74 -12.97 0.91
CA VAL A 125 -16.86 -13.35 0.03
C VAL A 125 -17.76 -14.39 0.70
N TYR A 126 -18.99 -14.47 0.20
CA TYR A 126 -19.90 -15.57 0.51
C TYR A 126 -20.61 -16.05 -0.77
N ALA A 127 -21.07 -17.29 -0.77
CA ALA A 127 -21.92 -17.83 -1.82
C ALA A 127 -23.39 -17.64 -1.41
N GLY A 128 -24.14 -16.86 -2.17
CA GLY A 128 -25.54 -16.57 -1.89
C GLY A 128 -26.35 -16.52 -3.18
N GLU A 129 -27.69 -16.67 -3.08
CA GLU A 129 -28.60 -16.59 -4.21
C GLU A 129 -28.48 -15.26 -4.95
N VAL A 130 -28.57 -15.31 -6.28
CA VAL A 130 -28.62 -14.13 -7.14
C VAL A 130 -30.03 -13.54 -7.13
N LYS A 131 -30.30 -12.69 -6.16
CA LYS A 131 -31.52 -11.88 -6.18
C LYS A 131 -31.24 -10.62 -7.01
N ARG A 132 -31.92 -10.47 -8.16
CA ARG A 132 -31.91 -9.20 -8.90
C ARG A 132 -32.51 -8.11 -8.00
N ARG A 133 -31.65 -7.38 -7.32
CA ARG A 133 -32.07 -6.27 -6.45
C ARG A 133 -32.07 -5.00 -7.28
N SER A 134 -33.20 -4.31 -7.32
CA SER A 134 -33.23 -2.89 -7.69
C SER A 134 -32.40 -2.08 -6.70
N PHE A 135 -31.93 -0.90 -7.12
CA PHE A 135 -31.26 0.01 -6.20
C PHE A 135 -32.12 0.24 -4.95
N PRO A 136 -31.56 0.14 -3.75
CA PRO A 136 -32.34 0.23 -2.50
C PRO A 136 -32.97 1.61 -2.33
N SER A 137 -34.15 1.64 -1.67
CA SER A 137 -34.78 2.91 -1.34
C SER A 137 -33.98 3.68 -0.29
N PHE A 138 -34.12 5.00 -0.27
CA PHE A 138 -33.45 5.84 0.72
C PHE A 138 -33.79 5.43 2.17
N SER A 139 -35.04 5.04 2.41
CA SER A 139 -35.46 4.54 3.72
C SER A 139 -34.76 3.25 4.13
N GLN A 140 -34.50 2.33 3.18
CA GLN A 140 -33.75 1.11 3.44
C GLN A 140 -32.28 1.42 3.73
N ILE A 141 -31.68 2.34 2.95
CA ILE A 141 -30.29 2.77 3.16
C ILE A 141 -30.13 3.37 4.56
N ALA A 142 -31.01 4.29 4.95
CA ALA A 142 -30.95 4.95 6.25
C ALA A 142 -31.20 3.98 7.43
N LYS A 143 -32.15 3.03 7.26
CA LYS A 143 -32.55 2.11 8.34
C LYS A 143 -31.54 0.98 8.59
N TYR A 144 -30.90 0.47 7.53
CA TYR A 144 -30.04 -0.71 7.60
C TYR A 144 -28.58 -0.41 7.28
N GLY A 145 -28.23 0.86 7.10
CA GLY A 145 -26.84 1.28 6.95
C GLY A 145 -26.06 1.02 8.24
N LYS A 146 -24.80 0.69 8.08
CA LYS A 146 -23.88 0.47 9.19
C LYS A 146 -23.02 1.70 9.38
N HIS A 147 -22.79 2.06 10.60
CA HIS A 147 -22.00 3.21 11.00
C HIS A 147 -20.77 2.75 11.78
N GLU A 148 -19.66 3.38 11.51
CA GLU A 148 -18.41 3.15 12.19
C GLU A 148 -17.74 4.48 12.53
N MET A 149 -17.28 4.61 13.75
CA MET A 149 -16.49 5.75 14.20
C MET A 149 -15.20 5.25 14.85
N VAL A 150 -14.07 5.81 14.43
CA VAL A 150 -12.75 5.48 14.96
C VAL A 150 -12.06 6.75 15.41
N ALA A 151 -11.54 6.72 16.62
CA ALA A 151 -10.70 7.79 17.16
C ALA A 151 -9.38 7.20 17.65
N ALA A 152 -8.27 7.85 17.35
CA ALA A 152 -6.97 7.39 17.80
C ALA A 152 -6.06 8.56 18.20
N VAL A 153 -5.19 8.28 19.15
CA VAL A 153 -4.15 9.20 19.62
C VAL A 153 -2.83 8.46 19.76
N LYS A 154 -1.75 9.11 19.33
CA LYS A 154 -0.37 8.72 19.58
C LYS A 154 0.31 9.76 20.44
N VAL A 155 0.84 9.33 21.58
CA VAL A 155 1.49 10.15 22.58
C VAL A 155 2.97 9.75 22.65
N PRO A 156 3.92 10.61 22.27
CA PRO A 156 5.32 10.37 22.52
C PRO A 156 5.63 10.56 24.02
N LEU A 157 6.35 9.62 24.61
CA LEU A 157 6.84 9.71 25.99
C LEU A 157 8.28 10.27 26.03
N TYR A 158 8.60 11.12 25.07
CA TYR A 158 9.86 11.84 24.91
C TYR A 158 9.55 13.23 24.36
N GLU A 159 10.53 14.11 24.47
CA GLU A 159 10.43 15.49 23.98
C GLU A 159 11.41 15.71 22.84
N ARG A 160 10.93 16.25 21.71
CA ARG A 160 11.78 16.66 20.57
C ARG A 160 12.24 18.10 20.76
N LYS A 161 13.34 18.46 20.14
CA LYS A 161 13.81 19.84 20.14
C LYS A 161 12.74 20.81 19.63
N GLY A 162 12.00 20.44 18.58
CA GLY A 162 10.93 21.24 18.02
C GLY A 162 9.71 21.40 18.94
N ASP A 163 9.46 20.47 19.86
CA ASP A 163 8.37 20.56 20.83
C ASP A 163 8.64 21.65 21.88
N LYS A 164 9.93 21.94 22.15
CA LYS A 164 10.33 23.04 23.02
C LYS A 164 10.33 24.39 22.30
N ASP A 165 10.82 24.38 21.06
CA ASP A 165 10.96 25.59 20.26
C ASP A 165 10.98 25.24 18.78
N GLY A 166 10.04 25.76 18.02
CA GLY A 166 9.98 25.65 16.57
C GLY A 166 8.74 24.97 16.01
N TYR A 167 8.02 24.12 16.75
CA TYR A 167 6.71 23.62 16.36
C TYR A 167 5.59 24.50 16.92
N LEU A 168 4.53 24.67 16.12
CA LEU A 168 3.41 25.54 16.43
C LEU A 168 2.31 24.85 17.23
N GLY A 169 2.31 23.52 17.24
CA GLY A 169 1.34 22.69 17.93
C GLY A 169 1.97 21.76 18.96
N TYR A 170 1.14 20.96 19.60
CA TYR A 170 1.54 20.03 20.64
C TYR A 170 2.14 18.71 20.09
N PRO A 171 2.83 17.90 20.90
CA PRO A 171 3.57 16.72 20.45
C PRO A 171 2.68 15.52 20.09
N TYR A 172 1.37 15.58 20.28
CA TYR A 172 0.46 14.47 20.04
C TYR A 172 0.04 14.40 18.58
N LYS A 173 -0.10 13.18 18.06
CA LYS A 173 -0.77 12.90 16.78
C LYS A 173 -2.12 12.28 17.09
N HIS A 174 -3.18 12.78 16.47
CA HIS A 174 -4.50 12.20 16.64
C HIS A 174 -5.33 12.32 15.37
N TRP A 175 -6.32 11.43 15.25
CA TRP A 175 -7.20 11.42 14.11
C TRP A 175 -8.57 10.86 14.47
N LEU A 176 -9.53 11.24 13.67
CA LEU A 176 -10.92 10.82 13.74
C LEU A 176 -11.36 10.33 12.36
N ARG A 177 -12.10 9.23 12.33
CA ARG A 177 -12.70 8.69 11.12
C ARG A 177 -14.14 8.32 11.41
N TYR A 178 -15.02 8.71 10.50
CA TYR A 178 -16.39 8.24 10.44
C TYR A 178 -16.65 7.62 9.10
N GLN A 179 -17.34 6.48 9.08
CA GLN A 179 -17.72 5.77 7.88
C GLN A 179 -19.16 5.28 8.01
N PHE A 180 -19.92 5.48 6.95
CA PHE A 180 -21.23 4.91 6.74
C PHE A 180 -21.20 4.05 5.50
N HIS A 181 -21.79 2.87 5.54
CA HIS A 181 -21.93 2.03 4.37
C HIS A 181 -23.24 1.24 4.40
N TYR A 182 -23.82 1.08 3.24
CA TYR A 182 -24.96 0.20 3.01
C TYR A 182 -24.59 -0.77 1.90
N SER A 183 -24.19 -2.00 2.27
CA SER A 183 -23.71 -3.01 1.35
C SER A 183 -22.68 -2.38 0.36
N ASP A 184 -22.76 -2.74 -0.93
CA ASP A 184 -21.94 -2.18 -2.00
C ASP A 184 -22.56 -0.97 -2.70
N TYR A 185 -23.74 -0.54 -2.28
CA TYR A 185 -24.50 0.50 -2.98
C TYR A 185 -24.06 1.91 -2.57
N VAL A 186 -23.90 2.15 -1.30
CA VAL A 186 -23.60 3.49 -0.77
C VAL A 186 -22.49 3.41 0.27
N LYS A 187 -21.46 4.23 0.05
CA LYS A 187 -20.38 4.50 1.02
C LYS A 187 -20.25 6.00 1.23
N MET A 188 -20.19 6.43 2.47
CA MET A 188 -19.88 7.81 2.84
C MET A 188 -18.85 7.81 3.95
N GLY A 189 -17.90 8.72 3.91
CA GLY A 189 -16.88 8.80 4.94
C GLY A 189 -16.33 10.20 5.15
N PHE A 190 -15.81 10.37 6.35
CA PHE A 190 -15.14 11.58 6.79
C PHE A 190 -13.91 11.17 7.62
N VAL A 191 -12.76 11.77 7.33
CA VAL A 191 -11.52 11.59 8.07
C VAL A 191 -10.94 12.95 8.40
N ALA A 192 -10.52 13.12 9.64
CA ALA A 192 -9.81 14.30 10.10
C ALA A 192 -8.53 13.87 10.81
N SER A 193 -7.40 14.45 10.49
CA SER A 193 -6.12 14.08 11.08
C SER A 193 -5.22 15.28 11.32
N GLN A 194 -4.39 15.12 12.32
CA GLN A 194 -3.36 16.08 12.70
C GLN A 194 -2.07 15.35 13.07
N ASP A 195 -0.99 15.80 12.49
CA ASP A 195 0.34 15.33 12.84
C ASP A 195 0.91 16.05 14.09
N ALA A 196 1.82 15.39 14.77
CA ALA A 196 2.46 15.92 15.95
C ALA A 196 3.28 17.19 15.63
N GLY A 197 3.00 18.28 16.32
CA GLY A 197 3.63 19.60 16.12
C GLY A 197 2.81 20.56 15.26
N GLU A 198 1.67 20.13 14.72
CA GLU A 198 0.76 21.01 13.97
C GLU A 198 -0.22 21.74 14.89
N PRO A 199 -0.62 22.99 14.57
CA PRO A 199 -1.56 23.74 15.37
C PRO A 199 -2.98 23.16 15.23
N PHE A 200 -3.66 22.99 16.35
CA PHE A 200 -5.07 22.55 16.43
C PHE A 200 -5.94 23.73 16.87
N PHE A 201 -6.97 24.07 16.11
CA PHE A 201 -7.73 25.32 16.26
C PHE A 201 -6.86 26.57 16.26
N GLY A 202 -5.76 26.57 15.47
CA GLY A 202 -4.82 27.69 15.41
C GLY A 202 -4.25 27.90 14.01
N GLY A 203 -3.69 29.07 13.74
CA GLY A 203 -3.10 29.41 12.45
C GLY A 203 -4.11 29.35 11.30
N LYS A 204 -3.82 28.57 10.25
CA LYS A 204 -4.73 28.29 9.14
C LYS A 204 -5.78 27.20 9.44
N ASN A 205 -5.62 26.47 10.56
CA ASN A 205 -6.45 25.32 10.95
C ASN A 205 -7.68 25.73 11.78
N ASN A 206 -8.48 26.70 11.29
CA ASN A 206 -9.64 27.26 12.01
C ASN A 206 -10.72 26.24 12.35
N LEU A 207 -10.82 25.10 11.59
CA LEU A 207 -11.77 24.02 11.82
C LEU A 207 -11.22 22.92 12.76
N GLY A 208 -10.01 23.08 13.26
CA GLY A 208 -9.34 22.18 14.20
C GLY A 208 -8.22 21.39 13.56
N TYR A 209 -8.53 20.42 12.73
CA TYR A 209 -7.52 19.53 12.11
C TYR A 209 -6.81 20.18 10.92
N ASP A 210 -5.60 19.72 10.65
CA ASP A 210 -4.82 20.13 9.48
C ASP A 210 -5.32 19.50 8.19
N PHE A 211 -5.67 18.23 8.23
CA PHE A 211 -6.13 17.50 7.07
C PHE A 211 -7.54 16.95 7.26
N TYR A 212 -8.35 17.12 6.22
CA TYR A 212 -9.71 16.56 6.14
C TYR A 212 -9.88 15.77 4.85
N SER A 213 -10.45 14.57 4.93
CA SER A 213 -10.96 13.82 3.77
C SER A 213 -12.45 13.56 3.94
N TYR A 214 -13.20 13.70 2.86
CA TYR A 214 -14.63 13.40 2.83
C TYR A 214 -15.01 12.85 1.46
N TYR A 215 -15.92 11.90 1.46
CA TYR A 215 -16.40 11.30 0.22
C TYR A 215 -17.80 10.74 0.36
N LEU A 216 -18.51 10.69 -0.78
CA LEU A 216 -19.76 9.95 -0.98
C LEU A 216 -19.61 9.13 -2.26
N GLN A 217 -19.84 7.83 -2.18
CA GLN A 217 -19.80 6.93 -3.32
C GLN A 217 -21.14 6.20 -3.43
N ILE A 218 -21.70 6.19 -4.65
CA ILE A 218 -22.91 5.47 -5.02
C ILE A 218 -22.53 4.50 -6.16
N ARG A 219 -22.94 3.24 -6.04
CA ARG A 219 -22.59 2.19 -6.99
C ARG A 219 -23.82 1.41 -7.41
N LYS A 220 -23.77 0.82 -8.61
CA LYS A 220 -24.81 -0.11 -9.11
C LYS A 220 -26.20 0.51 -9.22
N TRP A 221 -26.28 1.80 -9.61
CA TRP A 221 -27.55 2.49 -9.80
C TRP A 221 -27.94 2.52 -11.29
N GLY A 222 -28.64 1.46 -11.73
CA GLY A 222 -29.01 1.27 -13.15
C GLY A 222 -27.76 1.18 -14.04
N LYS A 223 -27.65 2.11 -14.99
CA LYS A 223 -26.45 2.21 -15.86
C LYS A 223 -25.26 2.88 -15.19
N LEU A 224 -25.46 3.53 -14.07
CA LEU A 224 -24.38 4.15 -13.30
C LEU A 224 -23.66 3.10 -12.48
N LYS A 225 -22.45 2.71 -12.92
CA LYS A 225 -21.60 1.76 -12.20
C LYS A 225 -21.04 2.37 -10.92
N ASN A 226 -20.56 3.60 -11.01
CA ASN A 226 -19.93 4.29 -9.89
C ASN A 226 -20.12 5.81 -10.03
N LEU A 227 -20.45 6.48 -8.93
CA LEU A 227 -20.40 7.93 -8.78
C LEU A 227 -19.70 8.21 -7.47
N THR A 228 -18.63 8.97 -7.51
CA THR A 228 -17.89 9.37 -6.30
C THR A 228 -17.78 10.88 -6.26
N LEU A 229 -18.19 11.46 -5.14
CA LEU A 229 -18.14 12.89 -4.83
C LEU A 229 -17.17 13.11 -3.67
N GLY A 230 -16.43 14.22 -3.68
CA GLY A 230 -15.47 14.57 -2.64
C GLY A 230 -14.04 14.16 -3.00
N LYS A 231 -13.32 13.54 -2.05
CA LYS A 231 -11.93 13.09 -2.31
C LYS A 231 -11.91 11.66 -2.83
N TYR A 232 -11.20 11.44 -3.94
CA TYR A 232 -11.13 10.16 -4.63
C TYR A 232 -9.77 9.91 -5.25
N ARG A 233 -9.55 8.67 -5.68
CA ARG A 233 -8.40 8.21 -6.44
C ARG A 233 -8.85 7.57 -7.73
N LEU A 234 -8.00 7.68 -8.74
CA LEU A 234 -8.20 7.11 -10.05
C LEU A 234 -6.98 6.32 -10.49
N ARG A 235 -7.24 5.21 -11.17
CA ARG A 235 -6.24 4.51 -11.97
C ARG A 235 -6.85 4.22 -13.34
N GLU A 236 -6.15 4.65 -14.38
CA GLU A 236 -6.52 4.40 -15.77
C GLU A 236 -5.38 3.67 -16.48
N GLY A 237 -5.72 2.64 -17.24
CA GLY A 237 -4.77 1.81 -17.96
C GLY A 237 -3.68 1.22 -17.04
N MET A 238 -2.43 1.29 -17.47
CA MET A 238 -1.25 0.89 -16.69
C MET A 238 -0.61 2.06 -15.94
N GLY A 239 -1.25 3.23 -15.93
CA GLY A 239 -0.85 4.40 -15.16
C GLY A 239 0.18 5.30 -15.84
N LEU A 240 0.34 5.23 -17.14
CA LEU A 240 1.29 6.11 -17.84
C LEU A 240 0.89 7.57 -17.76
N ILE A 241 -0.41 7.89 -17.73
CA ILE A 241 -0.87 9.27 -17.66
C ILE A 241 -1.59 9.61 -16.35
N LEU A 242 -2.34 8.66 -15.79
CA LEU A 242 -3.11 8.88 -14.58
C LEU A 242 -3.18 7.62 -13.70
N ASN A 243 -2.49 7.69 -12.58
CA ASN A 243 -2.64 6.75 -11.50
C ASN A 243 -2.22 7.44 -10.19
N ASN A 244 -3.18 7.84 -9.40
CA ASN A 244 -2.96 8.31 -8.05
C ASN A 244 -3.44 7.31 -6.98
N ASP A 245 -3.76 6.10 -7.41
CA ASP A 245 -3.92 4.94 -6.53
C ASP A 245 -2.54 4.31 -6.23
N PHE A 246 -2.50 3.38 -5.30
CA PHE A 246 -1.26 2.72 -4.95
C PHE A 246 -0.93 1.63 -5.98
N GLY A 247 0.36 1.59 -6.35
CA GLY A 247 0.93 0.47 -7.09
C GLY A 247 1.36 -0.65 -6.14
N PHE A 248 1.39 -1.86 -6.64
CA PHE A 248 2.08 -2.97 -5.98
C PHE A 248 3.57 -2.92 -6.34
N GLY A 249 4.41 -3.44 -5.46
CA GLY A 249 5.81 -3.60 -5.75
C GLY A 249 6.10 -4.70 -6.77
N LYS A 250 7.38 -4.94 -7.01
CA LYS A 250 7.87 -5.81 -8.08
C LYS A 250 7.49 -7.29 -7.91
N LEU A 251 7.42 -7.76 -6.68
CA LEU A 251 7.06 -9.16 -6.40
C LEU A 251 5.56 -9.41 -6.57
N SER A 252 4.73 -8.47 -6.11
CA SER A 252 3.28 -8.58 -6.24
C SER A 252 2.80 -8.47 -7.69
N MET A 253 3.62 -7.96 -8.61
CA MET A 253 3.30 -8.02 -10.04
C MET A 253 3.08 -9.42 -10.55
N LEU A 254 3.77 -10.43 -10.01
CA LEU A 254 3.58 -11.82 -10.39
C LEU A 254 2.16 -12.33 -10.13
N SER A 255 1.47 -11.77 -9.15
CA SER A 255 0.09 -12.10 -8.79
C SER A 255 -0.95 -11.08 -9.25
N SER A 256 -0.55 -9.85 -9.59
CA SER A 256 -1.48 -8.75 -9.85
C SER A 256 -1.64 -8.36 -11.33
N LEU A 257 -0.94 -9.04 -12.22
CA LEU A 257 -1.03 -8.78 -13.65
C LEU A 257 -2.41 -9.08 -14.24
N GLY A 258 -2.76 -8.31 -15.25
CA GLY A 258 -4.04 -8.41 -15.90
C GLY A 258 -5.14 -7.57 -15.28
N ARG A 259 -4.89 -6.87 -14.18
CA ARG A 259 -5.87 -5.99 -13.57
C ARG A 259 -5.91 -4.68 -14.34
N MET A 260 -6.89 -4.55 -15.18
CA MET A 260 -7.12 -3.37 -15.99
C MET A 260 -8.58 -2.97 -15.87
N GLY A 261 -8.85 -2.09 -14.98
CA GLY A 261 -10.15 -1.44 -14.90
C GLY A 261 -9.94 0.02 -14.54
N THR A 262 -10.79 0.89 -15.06
CA THR A 262 -11.00 2.22 -14.49
C THR A 262 -11.39 2.02 -13.03
N ALA A 263 -10.47 2.28 -12.13
CA ALA A 263 -10.73 2.13 -10.71
C ALA A 263 -10.95 3.51 -10.08
N ILE A 264 -12.23 3.89 -9.88
CA ILE A 264 -12.59 5.05 -9.06
C ILE A 264 -12.74 4.56 -7.62
N ARG A 265 -11.85 5.00 -6.73
CA ARG A 265 -11.85 4.66 -5.31
C ARG A 265 -12.03 5.89 -4.45
N THR A 266 -12.69 5.73 -3.32
CA THR A 266 -12.79 6.77 -2.29
C THR A 266 -11.42 6.98 -1.62
N HIS A 267 -11.09 8.22 -1.28
CA HIS A 267 -9.91 8.54 -0.49
C HIS A 267 -10.25 8.58 1.01
N SER A 268 -10.16 7.43 1.67
CA SER A 268 -10.43 7.25 3.10
C SER A 268 -9.17 7.35 3.97
N SER A 269 -8.01 7.55 3.37
CA SER A 269 -6.71 7.62 4.03
C SER A 269 -6.42 9.02 4.60
N ARG A 270 -5.56 9.09 5.61
CA ARG A 270 -5.02 10.32 6.20
C ARG A 270 -3.88 10.94 5.38
N TYR A 271 -3.49 10.30 4.29
CA TYR A 271 -2.40 10.78 3.45
C TYR A 271 -2.81 12.03 2.66
N ALA A 272 -2.16 13.15 2.91
CA ALA A 272 -2.51 14.46 2.37
C ALA A 272 -2.08 14.69 0.91
N ALA A 273 -1.34 13.76 0.31
CA ALA A 273 -0.95 13.82 -1.10
C ALA A 273 -1.73 12.80 -1.96
N ASN A 274 -1.53 12.83 -3.26
CA ASN A 274 -2.03 11.84 -4.24
C ASN A 274 -3.52 11.53 -4.16
N TYR A 275 -4.36 12.54 -4.03
CA TYR A 275 -5.81 12.44 -4.20
C TYR A 275 -6.32 13.47 -5.20
N LEU A 276 -7.49 13.21 -5.76
CA LEU A 276 -8.29 14.15 -6.53
C LEU A 276 -9.49 14.60 -5.69
N GLN A 277 -10.00 15.79 -5.93
CA GLN A 277 -11.13 16.33 -5.17
C GLN A 277 -12.15 16.94 -6.13
N GLY A 278 -13.37 16.40 -6.13
CA GLY A 278 -14.42 16.85 -7.01
C GLY A 278 -15.43 15.74 -7.28
N VAL A 279 -15.60 15.36 -8.54
CA VAL A 279 -16.56 14.34 -8.97
C VAL A 279 -15.92 13.40 -9.99
N ALA A 280 -16.24 12.12 -9.86
CA ALA A 280 -15.88 11.08 -10.83
C ALA A 280 -17.05 10.11 -10.99
N ALA A 281 -17.36 9.71 -12.22
CA ALA A 281 -18.45 8.79 -12.51
C ALA A 281 -18.06 7.83 -13.64
N THR A 282 -18.57 6.60 -13.57
CA THR A 282 -18.51 5.59 -14.64
C THR A 282 -19.90 5.14 -15.01
N LEU A 283 -20.23 5.22 -16.29
CA LEU A 283 -21.50 4.81 -16.87
C LEU A 283 -21.29 3.63 -17.81
N ASN A 284 -22.10 2.58 -17.66
CA ASN A 284 -22.20 1.54 -18.66
C ASN A 284 -23.20 1.98 -19.75
N VAL A 285 -22.69 2.39 -20.90
CA VAL A 285 -23.49 2.94 -22.00
C VAL A 285 -24.19 1.82 -22.74
N CYS A 286 -23.44 0.78 -23.12
CA CYS A 286 -23.95 -0.45 -23.74
C CYS A 286 -23.10 -1.64 -23.29
N LYS A 287 -23.52 -2.85 -23.63
CA LYS A 287 -22.83 -4.09 -23.23
C LYS A 287 -21.35 -4.04 -23.65
N GLY A 288 -20.48 -4.06 -22.65
CA GLY A 288 -19.03 -4.03 -22.81
C GLY A 288 -18.42 -2.63 -22.94
N LEU A 289 -19.20 -1.53 -23.08
CA LEU A 289 -18.66 -0.17 -23.17
C LEU A 289 -18.96 0.64 -21.91
N ASP A 290 -17.91 1.00 -21.21
CA ASP A 290 -17.93 1.89 -20.07
C ASP A 290 -17.34 3.26 -20.45
N VAL A 291 -17.96 4.31 -19.94
CA VAL A 291 -17.52 5.69 -20.11
C VAL A 291 -17.32 6.29 -18.73
N SER A 292 -16.11 6.76 -18.48
CA SER A 292 -15.77 7.46 -17.23
C SER A 292 -15.48 8.92 -17.51
N ALA A 293 -15.93 9.79 -16.61
CA ALA A 293 -15.60 11.20 -16.62
C ALA A 293 -15.24 11.64 -15.19
N PHE A 294 -14.27 12.53 -15.08
CA PHE A 294 -13.80 13.00 -13.79
C PHE A 294 -13.31 14.43 -13.84
N LEU A 295 -13.56 15.14 -12.75
CA LEU A 295 -13.17 16.52 -12.54
C LEU A 295 -12.62 16.68 -11.14
N SER A 296 -11.50 17.39 -11.02
CA SER A 296 -10.87 17.69 -9.75
C SER A 296 -10.42 19.14 -9.66
N TYR A 297 -10.73 19.77 -8.54
CA TYR A 297 -10.14 21.04 -8.13
C TYR A 297 -9.69 20.95 -6.69
N ARG A 298 -8.41 21.23 -6.43
CA ARG A 298 -7.85 21.21 -5.06
C ARG A 298 -6.79 22.27 -4.87
N LYS A 299 -6.65 22.74 -3.63
CA LYS A 299 -5.47 23.49 -3.20
C LYS A 299 -4.29 22.53 -3.01
N ILE A 300 -3.10 22.99 -3.34
CA ILE A 300 -1.85 22.25 -3.22
C ILE A 300 -0.80 23.07 -2.47
N ASP A 301 0.05 22.37 -1.76
CA ASP A 301 1.19 22.96 -1.09
C ASP A 301 2.32 23.12 -2.09
N ALA A 302 2.94 24.29 -2.09
CA ALA A 302 3.97 24.59 -3.06
C ALA A 302 5.03 25.55 -2.51
N THR A 303 6.23 25.44 -3.03
CA THR A 303 7.24 26.48 -2.88
C THR A 303 7.13 27.44 -4.05
N VAL A 304 6.67 28.64 -3.80
CA VAL A 304 6.49 29.68 -4.81
C VAL A 304 7.71 30.62 -4.80
N LYS A 305 8.21 30.97 -5.99
CA LYS A 305 9.28 31.94 -6.22
C LYS A 305 8.93 32.77 -7.45
N LYS A 306 8.95 34.08 -7.35
CA LYS A 306 8.65 35.00 -8.46
C LYS A 306 7.36 34.62 -9.20
N ASP A 307 6.26 34.49 -8.46
CA ASP A 307 4.92 34.11 -8.95
C ASP A 307 4.87 32.80 -9.76
N SER A 308 5.79 31.90 -9.50
CA SER A 308 5.84 30.58 -10.11
C SER A 308 6.08 29.47 -9.08
N ILE A 309 5.55 28.29 -9.35
CA ILE A 309 5.76 27.11 -8.53
C ILE A 309 7.12 26.50 -8.88
N SER A 310 8.06 26.55 -7.96
CA SER A 310 9.37 25.91 -8.11
C SER A 310 9.34 24.42 -7.72
N THR A 311 8.47 24.03 -6.77
CA THR A 311 8.32 22.65 -6.32
C THR A 311 6.94 22.46 -5.70
N ILE A 312 6.23 21.40 -6.07
CA ILE A 312 5.01 20.94 -5.41
C ILE A 312 5.44 20.16 -4.17
N VAL A 313 4.89 20.51 -3.01
CA VAL A 313 5.19 19.86 -1.72
C VAL A 313 4.15 18.77 -1.46
N THR A 314 4.61 17.55 -1.19
CA THR A 314 3.75 16.37 -1.00
C THR A 314 3.83 15.76 0.41
N THR A 315 4.57 16.40 1.33
CA THR A 315 4.73 15.90 2.71
C THR A 315 3.46 16.03 3.54
N GLY A 316 2.62 17.06 3.26
CA GLY A 316 1.40 17.35 4.01
C GLY A 316 1.65 17.68 5.49
N MET A 317 2.83 18.20 5.84
CA MET A 317 3.19 18.59 7.22
C MET A 317 3.23 20.10 7.35
N HIS A 318 2.56 20.64 8.41
CA HIS A 318 2.41 22.08 8.65
C HIS A 318 2.73 22.43 10.11
N ARG A 319 3.93 22.05 10.58
CA ARG A 319 4.37 22.14 11.97
C ARG A 319 5.10 23.45 12.30
N THR A 320 5.67 24.10 11.29
CA THR A 320 6.48 25.30 11.41
C THR A 320 5.89 26.42 10.57
N GLU A 321 6.22 27.67 10.88
CA GLU A 321 5.80 28.84 10.08
C GLU A 321 6.15 28.67 8.59
N LYS A 322 7.37 28.20 8.28
CA LYS A 322 7.83 27.95 6.91
C LYS A 322 7.06 26.85 6.19
N GLU A 323 6.54 25.85 6.92
CA GLU A 323 5.68 24.81 6.36
C GLU A 323 4.27 25.38 6.10
N ILE A 324 3.71 26.16 7.04
CA ILE A 324 2.39 26.84 6.91
C ILE A 324 2.37 27.87 5.77
N GLU A 325 3.47 28.59 5.54
CA GLU A 325 3.58 29.52 4.41
C GLU A 325 3.33 28.83 3.06
N LYS A 326 3.69 27.53 2.93
CA LYS A 326 3.53 26.75 1.71
C LYS A 326 2.16 26.08 1.59
N GLN A 327 1.38 26.05 2.68
CA GLN A 327 0.10 25.35 2.76
C GLN A 327 -0.94 25.99 1.88
N GLY A 328 -1.45 25.23 0.89
CA GLY A 328 -2.56 25.62 0.02
C GLY A 328 -2.34 26.88 -0.79
N ILE A 329 -1.08 27.27 -1.07
CA ILE A 329 -0.74 28.53 -1.74
C ILE A 329 -1.06 28.52 -3.23
N ALA A 330 -1.16 27.36 -3.84
CA ALA A 330 -1.53 27.19 -5.23
C ALA A 330 -2.75 26.26 -5.37
N SER A 331 -3.35 26.22 -6.55
CA SER A 331 -4.41 25.27 -6.86
C SER A 331 -4.11 24.48 -8.13
N ALA A 332 -4.63 23.25 -8.19
CA ALA A 332 -4.56 22.38 -9.35
C ALA A 332 -5.99 22.03 -9.79
N PHE A 333 -6.23 22.17 -11.09
CA PHE A 333 -7.45 21.74 -11.78
C PHE A 333 -7.12 20.58 -12.70
N LEU A 334 -7.98 19.56 -12.76
CA LEU A 334 -7.86 18.42 -13.66
C LEU A 334 -9.24 18.04 -14.17
N LEU A 335 -9.35 17.84 -15.47
CA LEU A 335 -10.52 17.31 -16.16
C LEU A 335 -10.07 16.16 -17.06
N GLY A 336 -10.83 15.09 -17.09
CA GLY A 336 -10.50 13.97 -17.97
C GLY A 336 -11.63 12.98 -18.15
N GLY A 337 -11.38 12.02 -19.01
CA GLY A 337 -12.31 10.93 -19.30
C GLY A 337 -11.61 9.71 -19.85
N ASN A 338 -12.30 8.59 -19.74
CA ASN A 338 -11.87 7.30 -20.27
C ASN A 338 -13.04 6.62 -20.99
N LEU A 339 -12.76 6.02 -22.14
CA LEU A 339 -13.63 5.10 -22.86
C LEU A 339 -13.01 3.73 -22.77
N HIS A 340 -13.73 2.75 -22.23
CA HIS A 340 -13.22 1.40 -22.08
C HIS A 340 -14.20 0.38 -22.65
N TYR A 341 -13.73 -0.41 -23.63
CA TYR A 341 -14.51 -1.46 -24.26
C TYR A 341 -13.92 -2.83 -23.97
N THR A 342 -14.77 -3.74 -23.52
CA THR A 342 -14.38 -5.11 -23.20
C THR A 342 -15.29 -6.10 -23.92
N LYS A 343 -14.72 -7.09 -24.61
CA LYS A 343 -15.46 -8.18 -25.25
C LYS A 343 -14.60 -9.43 -25.40
N ASN A 344 -15.11 -10.57 -24.92
CA ASN A 344 -14.49 -11.90 -25.10
C ASN A 344 -13.00 -11.94 -24.70
N GLY A 345 -12.65 -11.35 -23.55
CA GLY A 345 -11.29 -11.29 -23.07
C GLY A 345 -10.43 -10.15 -23.67
N PHE A 346 -10.83 -9.57 -24.80
CA PHE A 346 -10.19 -8.36 -25.34
C PHE A 346 -10.71 -7.13 -24.64
N HIS A 347 -9.83 -6.17 -24.41
CA HIS A 347 -10.19 -4.84 -23.99
C HIS A 347 -9.35 -3.80 -24.72
N ILE A 348 -9.93 -2.64 -24.91
CA ILE A 348 -9.27 -1.45 -25.40
C ILE A 348 -9.84 -0.24 -24.67
N GLY A 349 -8.95 0.64 -24.22
CA GLY A 349 -9.30 1.87 -23.55
C GLY A 349 -8.63 3.08 -24.21
N ALA A 350 -9.26 4.24 -24.08
CA ALA A 350 -8.68 5.51 -24.49
C ALA A 350 -8.92 6.53 -23.37
N THR A 351 -7.85 7.10 -22.84
CA THR A 351 -7.90 8.07 -21.73
C THR A 351 -7.33 9.41 -22.19
N GLY A 352 -7.99 10.50 -21.82
CA GLY A 352 -7.52 11.84 -22.02
C GLY A 352 -7.66 12.67 -20.76
N ILE A 353 -6.63 13.45 -20.43
CA ILE A 353 -6.62 14.38 -19.29
C ILE A 353 -6.07 15.75 -19.71
N CYS A 354 -6.69 16.79 -19.19
CA CYS A 354 -6.21 18.16 -19.24
C CYS A 354 -6.09 18.68 -17.80
N TYR A 355 -4.99 19.34 -17.49
CA TYR A 355 -4.80 19.87 -16.15
C TYR A 355 -4.05 21.20 -16.17
N SER A 356 -4.33 22.02 -15.16
CA SER A 356 -3.75 23.36 -15.03
C SER A 356 -3.47 23.71 -13.58
N TYR A 357 -2.54 24.62 -13.40
CA TYR A 357 -2.19 25.18 -12.08
C TYR A 357 -2.52 26.67 -12.02
N SER A 358 -2.85 27.20 -10.85
CA SER A 358 -3.09 28.63 -10.67
C SER A 358 -1.87 29.48 -11.00
N LEU A 359 -0.68 28.97 -10.70
CA LEU A 359 0.62 29.56 -11.00
C LEU A 359 1.41 28.63 -11.94
N PRO A 360 2.23 29.18 -12.85
CA PRO A 360 3.03 28.34 -13.75
C PRO A 360 4.08 27.54 -12.97
N LEU A 361 4.32 26.31 -13.39
CA LEU A 361 5.46 25.50 -12.94
C LEU A 361 6.74 26.07 -13.55
N HIS A 362 7.74 26.32 -12.71
CA HIS A 362 9.07 26.76 -13.15
C HIS A 362 10.15 26.05 -12.33
N PRO A 363 10.42 24.76 -12.64
CA PRO A 363 11.44 23.98 -11.94
C PRO A 363 12.84 24.53 -12.20
N ASN A 364 13.76 24.33 -11.27
CA ASN A 364 15.15 24.74 -11.45
C ASN A 364 15.88 23.87 -12.48
N LYS A 365 15.86 24.27 -13.74
CA LYS A 365 16.47 23.55 -14.88
C LYS A 365 18.00 23.65 -14.93
N SER A 366 18.67 24.42 -14.06
CA SER A 366 20.11 24.39 -13.93
C SER A 366 20.62 23.05 -13.40
N GLN A 367 19.76 22.31 -12.70
CA GLN A 367 20.03 20.95 -12.25
C GLN A 367 19.73 19.99 -13.40
N LEU A 368 20.76 19.24 -13.86
CA LEU A 368 20.66 18.35 -15.03
C LEU A 368 19.46 17.40 -14.97
N TYR A 369 19.22 16.77 -13.83
CA TYR A 369 18.13 15.82 -13.67
C TYR A 369 16.72 16.46 -13.74
N LYS A 370 16.61 17.79 -13.65
CA LYS A 370 15.35 18.55 -13.80
C LYS A 370 15.20 19.22 -15.16
N ARG A 371 16.14 19.05 -16.09
CA ARG A 371 16.15 19.77 -17.36
C ARG A 371 14.89 19.56 -18.19
N PHE A 372 14.31 18.37 -18.15
CA PHE A 372 13.10 17.98 -18.87
C PHE A 372 11.86 17.89 -17.94
N ALA A 373 11.92 18.46 -16.76
CA ALA A 373 10.74 18.59 -15.91
C ALA A 373 9.69 19.50 -16.56
N PRO A 374 8.39 19.24 -16.32
CA PRO A 374 7.29 20.03 -16.91
C PRO A 374 7.39 21.50 -16.50
N GLU A 375 7.19 22.39 -17.45
CA GLU A 375 7.21 23.84 -17.28
C GLU A 375 6.00 24.46 -17.97
N GLY A 376 5.36 25.42 -17.30
CA GLY A 376 4.17 26.09 -17.81
C GLY A 376 2.98 25.98 -16.88
N LYS A 377 1.81 26.33 -17.37
CA LYS A 377 0.58 26.41 -16.57
C LYS A 377 -0.44 25.35 -16.95
N ASN A 378 -0.57 25.02 -18.23
CA ASN A 378 -1.57 24.12 -18.78
C ASN A 378 -0.89 22.92 -19.42
N PHE A 379 -1.42 21.74 -19.21
CA PHE A 379 -0.85 20.48 -19.67
C PHE A 379 -1.96 19.53 -20.12
N TRP A 380 -1.62 18.61 -21.02
CA TRP A 380 -2.49 17.52 -21.41
C TRP A 380 -1.70 16.22 -21.61
N ASN A 381 -2.35 15.10 -21.37
CA ASN A 381 -1.83 13.78 -21.73
C ASN A 381 -2.98 12.93 -22.29
N ALA A 382 -2.65 12.02 -23.19
CA ALA A 382 -3.57 11.04 -23.76
C ALA A 382 -2.90 9.67 -23.83
N SER A 383 -3.67 8.61 -23.62
CA SER A 383 -3.19 7.23 -23.77
C SER A 383 -4.23 6.33 -24.39
N ILE A 384 -3.74 5.24 -24.99
CA ILE A 384 -4.52 4.08 -25.40
C ILE A 384 -3.97 2.88 -24.65
N ASP A 385 -4.83 2.20 -23.94
CA ASP A 385 -4.56 0.92 -23.30
C ASP A 385 -5.26 -0.21 -24.07
N TYR A 386 -4.66 -1.38 -24.06
CA TYR A 386 -5.15 -2.56 -24.74
C TYR A 386 -4.71 -3.84 -24.05
N GLY A 387 -5.45 -4.90 -24.25
CA GLY A 387 -5.05 -6.20 -23.78
C GLY A 387 -5.96 -7.35 -24.13
N TYR A 388 -5.50 -8.52 -23.79
CA TYR A 388 -6.20 -9.77 -23.97
C TYR A 388 -5.99 -10.69 -22.77
N ILE A 389 -7.07 -11.21 -22.22
CA ILE A 389 -7.04 -12.12 -21.07
C ILE A 389 -7.73 -13.42 -21.49
N SER A 390 -7.00 -14.52 -21.38
CA SER A 390 -7.52 -15.86 -21.57
C SER A 390 -7.06 -16.76 -20.41
N HIS A 391 -7.51 -18.00 -20.42
CA HIS A 391 -7.17 -18.99 -19.38
C HIS A 391 -5.64 -19.16 -19.15
N ARG A 392 -4.80 -19.00 -20.17
CA ARG A 392 -3.34 -19.17 -20.04
C ARG A 392 -2.52 -17.96 -20.39
N LEU A 393 -3.06 -17.02 -21.15
CA LEU A 393 -2.32 -15.88 -21.67
C LEU A 393 -3.00 -14.58 -21.24
N THR A 394 -2.24 -13.71 -20.61
CA THR A 394 -2.62 -12.32 -20.33
C THR A 394 -1.64 -11.40 -21.03
N LEU A 395 -2.14 -10.56 -21.92
CA LEU A 395 -1.38 -9.50 -22.58
C LEU A 395 -1.98 -8.16 -22.21
N GLN A 396 -1.14 -7.18 -21.94
CA GLN A 396 -1.54 -5.82 -21.63
C GLN A 396 -0.52 -4.82 -22.09
N GLY A 397 -0.98 -3.66 -22.53
CA GLY A 397 -0.11 -2.57 -22.89
C GLY A 397 -0.80 -1.23 -22.76
N GLU A 398 0.00 -0.20 -22.65
CA GLU A 398 -0.42 1.20 -22.72
C GLU A 398 0.61 1.99 -23.51
N VAL A 399 0.12 2.86 -24.38
CA VAL A 399 0.91 3.83 -25.14
C VAL A 399 0.37 5.22 -24.82
N ALA A 400 1.24 6.13 -24.43
CA ALA A 400 0.85 7.45 -23.97
C ALA A 400 1.70 8.55 -24.57
N THR A 401 1.09 9.73 -24.72
CA THR A 401 1.74 10.97 -25.18
C THR A 401 1.16 12.17 -24.44
N GLY A 402 1.66 13.37 -24.76
CA GLY A 402 1.19 14.63 -24.18
C GLY A 402 1.90 15.83 -24.79
N ASP A 403 1.86 16.97 -24.11
CA ASP A 403 2.55 18.22 -24.52
C ASP A 403 4.04 18.03 -24.74
N CYS A 404 4.63 17.01 -24.13
CA CYS A 404 6.05 16.67 -24.31
C CYS A 404 6.39 16.24 -25.73
N GLY A 405 5.39 15.90 -26.59
CA GLY A 405 5.55 15.54 -27.99
C GLY A 405 6.29 14.22 -28.23
N VAL A 406 6.42 13.36 -27.17
CA VAL A 406 7.07 12.05 -27.27
C VAL A 406 6.15 10.95 -26.76
N VAL A 407 6.41 9.72 -27.15
CA VAL A 407 5.57 8.57 -26.82
C VAL A 407 6.28 7.68 -25.80
N ALA A 408 5.57 7.37 -24.72
CA ALA A 408 5.96 6.38 -23.74
C ALA A 408 5.12 5.11 -23.90
N THR A 409 5.69 3.95 -23.56
CA THR A 409 4.96 2.67 -23.61
C THR A 409 5.38 1.72 -22.49
N VAL A 410 4.41 0.93 -22.04
CA VAL A 410 4.62 -0.20 -21.16
C VAL A 410 3.79 -1.37 -21.68
N ASN A 411 4.38 -2.56 -21.71
CA ASN A 411 3.74 -3.77 -22.21
C ASN A 411 4.08 -4.94 -21.29
N THR A 412 3.12 -5.79 -21.04
CA THR A 412 3.26 -6.99 -20.22
C THR A 412 2.69 -8.20 -20.92
N ALA A 413 3.32 -9.33 -20.69
CA ALA A 413 2.83 -10.63 -21.10
C ALA A 413 3.00 -11.62 -19.94
N SER A 414 1.95 -12.31 -19.58
CA SER A 414 1.99 -13.42 -18.62
C SER A 414 1.47 -14.68 -19.27
N TYR A 415 2.18 -15.77 -19.06
CA TYR A 415 1.79 -17.07 -19.60
C TYR A 415 1.83 -18.15 -18.51
N LEU A 416 0.72 -18.86 -18.35
CA LEU A 416 0.59 -20.01 -17.46
C LEU A 416 1.03 -21.26 -18.21
N LEU A 417 2.28 -21.68 -18.03
CA LEU A 417 2.84 -22.87 -18.64
C LEU A 417 2.18 -24.15 -18.11
N SER A 418 1.91 -24.19 -16.81
CA SER A 418 1.12 -25.20 -16.12
C SER A 418 0.45 -24.55 -14.90
N GLU A 419 -0.48 -25.24 -14.25
CA GLU A 419 -1.11 -24.78 -12.99
C GLU A 419 -0.09 -24.43 -11.89
N GLN A 420 1.10 -25.00 -11.99
CA GLN A 420 2.17 -24.84 -11.01
C GLN A 420 3.24 -23.84 -11.45
N PHE A 421 3.26 -23.41 -12.73
CA PHE A 421 4.35 -22.60 -13.26
C PHE A 421 3.85 -21.49 -14.18
N SER A 422 4.10 -20.26 -13.79
CA SER A 422 3.80 -19.07 -14.58
C SER A 422 5.03 -18.20 -14.82
N VAL A 423 5.05 -17.58 -15.99
CA VAL A 423 6.10 -16.66 -16.43
C VAL A 423 5.47 -15.33 -16.77
N LEU A 424 6.16 -14.26 -16.42
CA LEU A 424 5.76 -12.90 -16.69
C LEU A 424 6.93 -12.13 -17.27
N ALA A 425 6.66 -11.37 -18.33
CA ALA A 425 7.59 -10.41 -18.90
C ALA A 425 6.94 -9.03 -18.99
N LEU A 426 7.72 -7.99 -18.67
CA LEU A 426 7.30 -6.61 -18.85
C LEU A 426 8.41 -5.85 -19.56
N TYR A 427 8.04 -5.09 -20.57
CA TYR A 427 8.93 -4.14 -21.24
C TYR A 427 8.36 -2.74 -21.08
N ARG A 428 9.23 -1.76 -20.76
CA ARG A 428 8.88 -0.36 -20.61
C ARG A 428 9.88 0.55 -21.31
N PHE A 429 9.36 1.58 -21.92
CA PHE A 429 10.15 2.63 -22.56
C PHE A 429 9.54 3.99 -22.29
N TYR A 430 10.23 4.79 -21.48
CA TYR A 430 9.84 6.16 -21.11
C TYR A 430 10.96 7.10 -21.54
N PRO A 431 10.79 7.86 -22.65
CA PRO A 431 11.80 8.82 -23.10
C PRO A 431 12.13 9.85 -22.00
N TYR A 432 13.34 10.36 -21.98
CA TYR A 432 13.77 11.37 -21.00
C TYR A 432 13.00 12.71 -21.12
N ARG A 433 12.35 12.97 -22.27
CA ARG A 433 11.46 14.13 -22.46
C ARG A 433 10.02 13.87 -22.05
N TYR A 434 9.63 12.60 -21.85
CA TYR A 434 8.27 12.26 -21.45
C TYR A 434 7.99 12.79 -20.04
N TYR A 435 6.81 13.34 -19.85
CA TYR A 435 6.26 13.65 -18.54
C TYR A 435 4.74 13.54 -18.52
N ALA A 436 4.21 13.07 -17.41
CA ALA A 436 2.81 13.14 -17.00
C ALA A 436 2.80 13.27 -15.49
N ILE A 437 2.36 14.42 -14.97
CA ILE A 437 2.50 14.76 -13.54
C ILE A 437 1.68 13.82 -12.64
N TYR A 438 0.59 13.28 -13.16
CA TYR A 438 -0.29 12.35 -12.47
C TYR A 438 0.01 10.88 -12.78
N SER A 439 1.08 10.59 -13.49
CA SER A 439 1.49 9.22 -13.81
C SER A 439 2.10 8.53 -12.60
N ASN A 440 1.78 7.24 -12.45
CA ASN A 440 2.44 6.31 -11.55
C ASN A 440 2.33 4.91 -12.15
N SER A 441 3.30 4.56 -12.99
CA SER A 441 3.40 3.26 -13.65
C SER A 441 4.63 2.52 -13.16
N TYR A 442 4.76 1.26 -13.53
CA TYR A 442 5.89 0.44 -13.14
C TYR A 442 7.22 1.06 -13.58
N SER A 443 8.08 1.37 -12.64
CA SER A 443 9.41 1.97 -12.91
C SER A 443 10.44 1.55 -11.84
N ALA A 444 11.70 1.48 -12.22
CA ALA A 444 12.83 1.38 -11.29
C ALA A 444 13.29 2.76 -10.80
N GLY A 445 12.92 3.81 -11.53
CA GLY A 445 13.12 5.20 -11.18
C GLY A 445 12.12 5.71 -10.14
N SER A 446 12.15 7.02 -9.87
CA SER A 446 11.19 7.71 -8.99
C SER A 446 10.02 8.35 -9.76
N SER A 447 10.02 8.26 -11.08
CA SER A 447 9.03 8.85 -11.98
C SER A 447 8.95 8.07 -13.29
N VAL A 448 7.82 8.17 -13.97
CA VAL A 448 7.61 7.61 -15.31
C VAL A 448 8.28 8.52 -16.33
N GLN A 449 9.60 8.54 -16.35
CA GLN A 449 10.42 9.40 -17.21
C GLN A 449 11.84 8.84 -17.28
N ASP A 450 12.48 8.89 -18.48
CA ASP A 450 13.87 8.54 -18.68
C ASP A 450 14.19 7.12 -18.17
N GLU A 451 13.49 6.13 -18.72
CA GLU A 451 13.71 4.74 -18.36
C GLU A 451 13.40 3.80 -19.52
N SER A 452 14.34 2.93 -19.84
CA SER A 452 14.14 1.78 -20.72
C SER A 452 14.46 0.52 -19.93
N GLY A 453 13.51 -0.38 -19.77
CA GLY A 453 13.70 -1.52 -18.88
C GLY A 453 12.91 -2.75 -19.25
N CYS A 454 13.40 -3.88 -18.75
CA CYS A 454 12.78 -5.18 -18.89
C CYS A 454 12.73 -5.87 -17.52
N TYR A 455 11.55 -6.41 -17.22
CA TYR A 455 11.33 -7.26 -16.05
C TYR A 455 10.90 -8.65 -16.52
N VAL A 456 11.47 -9.67 -15.90
CA VAL A 456 11.04 -11.06 -16.07
C VAL A 456 10.84 -11.68 -14.71
N GLY A 457 9.69 -12.30 -14.52
CA GLY A 457 9.33 -12.95 -13.26
C GLY A 457 8.82 -14.36 -13.50
N LEU A 458 9.10 -15.23 -12.54
CA LEU A 458 8.73 -16.64 -12.53
C LEU A 458 8.08 -16.96 -11.19
N ARG A 459 6.94 -17.64 -11.24
CA ARG A 459 6.31 -18.25 -10.06
C ARG A 459 6.20 -19.74 -10.28
N TRP A 460 6.70 -20.50 -9.31
CA TRP A 460 6.67 -21.95 -9.34
C TRP A 460 6.16 -22.51 -8.01
N SER A 461 5.05 -23.25 -8.07
CA SER A 461 4.40 -23.90 -6.93
C SER A 461 4.30 -25.40 -7.17
N PRO A 462 5.41 -26.19 -7.04
CA PRO A 462 5.46 -27.61 -7.38
C PRO A 462 4.48 -28.45 -6.54
N SER A 463 4.03 -27.93 -5.43
CA SER A 463 2.95 -28.50 -4.61
C SER A 463 2.32 -27.40 -3.76
N SER A 464 1.18 -27.68 -3.12
CA SER A 464 0.51 -26.76 -2.20
C SER A 464 1.36 -26.32 -0.99
N LYS A 465 2.53 -26.96 -0.79
CA LYS A 465 3.46 -26.67 0.31
C LYS A 465 4.59 -25.70 -0.07
N TRP A 466 4.84 -25.50 -1.36
CA TRP A 466 5.96 -24.70 -1.85
C TRP A 466 5.49 -23.57 -2.74
N VAL A 467 6.02 -22.39 -2.52
CA VAL A 467 5.91 -21.26 -3.43
C VAL A 467 7.31 -20.68 -3.64
N CYS A 468 7.74 -20.64 -4.88
CA CYS A 468 9.03 -20.10 -5.30
C CYS A 468 8.78 -18.95 -6.27
N ASP A 469 9.18 -17.74 -5.90
CA ASP A 469 9.07 -16.55 -6.73
C ASP A 469 10.48 -16.04 -7.05
N ILE A 470 10.76 -15.82 -8.33
CA ILE A 470 12.04 -15.27 -8.80
C ILE A 470 11.74 -14.15 -9.77
N TYR A 471 12.40 -13.01 -9.65
CA TYR A 471 12.36 -11.99 -10.68
C TYR A 471 13.71 -11.34 -10.94
N GLY A 472 13.87 -10.81 -12.15
CA GLY A 472 14.92 -9.91 -12.54
C GLY A 472 14.35 -8.69 -13.24
N ASP A 473 14.76 -7.51 -12.82
CA ASP A 473 14.40 -6.22 -13.40
C ASP A 473 15.67 -5.43 -13.73
N VAL A 474 15.79 -5.02 -14.97
CA VAL A 474 16.91 -4.20 -15.45
C VAL A 474 16.37 -2.95 -16.09
N ALA A 475 16.90 -1.79 -15.72
CA ALA A 475 16.54 -0.50 -16.26
C ALA A 475 17.78 0.33 -16.63
N TYR A 476 17.69 1.01 -17.75
CA TYR A 476 18.68 1.97 -18.24
C TYR A 476 18.06 3.37 -18.20
N PHE A 477 18.82 4.33 -17.69
CA PHE A 477 18.51 5.75 -17.64
C PHE A 477 19.47 6.51 -18.56
N ALA A 478 18.96 7.01 -19.64
CA ALA A 478 19.79 7.70 -20.66
C ALA A 478 20.23 9.09 -20.21
N TRP A 479 19.42 9.74 -19.36
CA TRP A 479 19.69 11.08 -18.83
C TRP A 479 20.15 11.01 -17.37
N PRO A 480 21.03 11.95 -16.91
CA PRO A 480 21.50 11.97 -15.52
C PRO A 480 20.36 12.03 -14.50
N LYS A 481 20.35 11.11 -13.56
CA LYS A 481 19.48 11.14 -12.38
C LYS A 481 20.07 12.00 -11.25
N TYR A 482 19.34 12.21 -10.17
CA TYR A 482 19.81 12.97 -9.03
C TYR A 482 21.15 12.43 -8.51
N ARG A 483 22.15 13.30 -8.34
CA ARG A 483 23.55 13.00 -7.97
C ARG A 483 24.36 12.23 -9.03
N MET A 484 23.80 11.96 -10.23
CA MET A 484 24.54 11.32 -11.33
C MET A 484 25.03 12.36 -12.33
N LYS A 485 26.17 12.10 -12.95
CA LYS A 485 26.77 12.98 -13.98
C LYS A 485 26.46 12.53 -15.42
N GLY A 486 26.05 11.28 -15.60
CA GLY A 486 25.79 10.66 -16.89
C GLY A 486 24.66 9.65 -16.85
N SER A 487 24.54 8.85 -17.88
CA SER A 487 23.64 7.70 -17.94
C SER A 487 23.94 6.70 -16.82
N SER A 488 22.94 5.93 -16.40
CA SER A 488 23.06 4.97 -15.30
C SER A 488 22.14 3.78 -15.47
N TYR A 489 22.34 2.77 -14.64
CA TYR A 489 21.57 1.53 -14.65
C TYR A 489 20.95 1.27 -13.28
N ALA A 490 19.85 0.53 -13.28
CA ALA A 490 19.32 -0.12 -12.09
C ALA A 490 19.11 -1.60 -12.40
N MET A 491 19.49 -2.47 -11.48
CA MET A 491 19.28 -3.90 -11.53
C MET A 491 18.69 -4.35 -10.21
N ASP A 492 17.68 -5.23 -10.26
CA ASP A 492 17.02 -5.74 -9.07
C ASP A 492 16.64 -7.20 -9.31
N TYR A 493 17.30 -8.10 -8.62
CA TYR A 493 17.07 -9.53 -8.68
C TYR A 493 16.61 -10.03 -7.33
N LEU A 494 15.56 -10.83 -7.33
CA LEU A 494 15.02 -11.40 -6.11
C LEU A 494 14.68 -12.87 -6.31
N ALA A 495 15.01 -13.66 -5.30
CA ALA A 495 14.57 -15.04 -5.14
C ALA A 495 13.91 -15.19 -3.76
N SER A 496 12.70 -15.73 -3.73
CA SER A 496 11.94 -16.00 -2.51
C SER A 496 11.40 -17.41 -2.54
N VAL A 497 11.52 -18.11 -1.43
CA VAL A 497 10.98 -19.46 -1.25
C VAL A 497 10.19 -19.50 0.05
N ILE A 498 8.95 -19.98 -0.03
CA ILE A 498 8.09 -20.25 1.11
C ILE A 498 7.80 -21.74 1.14
N PHE A 499 8.05 -22.35 2.27
CA PHE A 499 7.76 -23.76 2.52
C PHE A 499 6.83 -23.91 3.71
N GLN A 500 5.64 -24.46 3.48
CA GLN A 500 4.62 -24.70 4.49
C GLN A 500 4.30 -26.19 4.58
N PRO A 501 5.10 -27.00 5.31
CA PRO A 501 4.90 -28.44 5.40
C PRO A 501 3.60 -28.84 6.11
N SER A 502 3.13 -27.99 7.01
CA SER A 502 1.86 -28.17 7.76
C SER A 502 1.16 -26.84 7.97
N ARG A 503 -0.08 -26.86 8.46
CA ARG A 503 -0.83 -25.64 8.81
C ARG A 503 -0.15 -24.85 9.95
N SER A 504 0.64 -25.55 10.78
CA SER A 504 1.28 -24.98 11.97
C SER A 504 2.69 -24.47 11.74
N LEU A 505 3.33 -24.78 10.61
CA LEU A 505 4.73 -24.42 10.38
C LEU A 505 4.90 -23.78 9.01
N ARG A 506 5.50 -22.60 8.98
CA ARG A 506 5.89 -21.88 7.77
C ARG A 506 7.35 -21.47 7.86
N LEU A 507 8.11 -21.81 6.85
CA LEU A 507 9.51 -21.39 6.69
C LEU A 507 9.62 -20.53 5.44
N GLY A 508 10.41 -19.49 5.51
CA GLY A 508 10.66 -18.65 4.34
C GLY A 508 12.11 -18.20 4.27
N ALA A 509 12.60 -18.12 3.05
CA ALA A 509 13.91 -17.58 2.72
C ALA A 509 13.77 -16.61 1.55
N ARG A 510 14.45 -15.47 1.61
CA ARG A 510 14.46 -14.47 0.57
C ARG A 510 15.85 -13.89 0.43
N TYR A 511 16.27 -13.71 -0.81
CA TYR A 511 17.49 -13.00 -1.15
C TYR A 511 17.20 -11.99 -2.25
N GLN A 512 17.71 -10.78 -2.09
CA GLN A 512 17.57 -9.69 -3.06
C GLN A 512 18.96 -9.07 -3.32
N TYR A 513 19.29 -8.92 -4.58
CA TYR A 513 20.41 -8.12 -5.07
C TYR A 513 19.85 -6.89 -5.80
N LYS A 514 20.15 -5.72 -5.32
CA LYS A 514 19.71 -4.46 -5.92
C LYS A 514 20.89 -3.55 -6.14
N GLN A 515 21.08 -3.17 -7.38
CA GLN A 515 22.00 -2.10 -7.77
C GLN A 515 21.17 -0.95 -8.33
N LYS A 516 21.30 0.22 -7.75
CA LYS A 516 20.67 1.43 -8.26
C LYS A 516 21.74 2.51 -8.38
N TYR A 517 22.00 2.89 -9.63
CA TYR A 517 23.10 3.78 -9.96
C TYR A 517 24.45 3.16 -9.51
N ASP A 518 25.18 3.83 -8.61
CA ASP A 518 26.49 3.37 -8.11
C ASP A 518 26.38 2.62 -6.76
N VAL A 519 25.17 2.43 -6.24
CA VAL A 519 24.96 1.78 -4.93
C VAL A 519 24.44 0.37 -5.13
N THR A 520 25.16 -0.61 -4.59
CA THR A 520 24.76 -2.02 -4.57
C THR A 520 24.35 -2.41 -3.15
N THR A 521 23.15 -2.94 -3.02
CA THR A 521 22.58 -3.44 -1.76
C THR A 521 22.20 -4.91 -1.93
N GLN A 522 22.60 -5.76 -1.01
CA GLN A 522 22.16 -7.14 -0.94
C GLN A 522 21.36 -7.31 0.36
N ARG A 523 20.22 -7.98 0.28
CA ARG A 523 19.37 -8.26 1.45
C ARG A 523 19.07 -9.73 1.52
N ALA A 524 19.18 -10.30 2.70
CA ALA A 524 18.81 -11.67 2.98
C ALA A 524 17.81 -11.68 4.16
N ARG A 525 16.77 -12.48 4.05
CA ARG A 525 15.77 -12.70 5.09
C ARG A 525 15.50 -14.17 5.25
N LEU A 526 15.45 -14.61 6.49
CA LEU A 526 14.99 -15.94 6.88
C LEU A 526 13.91 -15.77 7.92
N TYR A 527 12.83 -16.55 7.84
CA TYR A 527 11.83 -16.56 8.90
C TYR A 527 11.26 -17.95 9.15
N CYS A 528 10.84 -18.15 10.38
CA CYS A 528 10.14 -19.33 10.84
C CYS A 528 8.88 -18.89 11.60
N GLY A 529 7.72 -19.23 11.08
CA GLY A 529 6.42 -18.98 11.71
C GLY A 529 5.85 -20.29 12.25
N ILE A 530 5.37 -20.27 13.47
CA ILE A 530 4.74 -21.41 14.17
C ILE A 530 3.38 -20.95 14.68
N GLU A 531 2.33 -21.69 14.30
CA GLU A 531 0.97 -21.48 14.80
C GLU A 531 0.51 -22.73 15.54
N LYS A 532 0.05 -22.59 16.78
CA LYS A 532 -0.47 -23.68 17.56
C LYS A 532 -1.63 -23.21 18.46
N GLY A 533 -2.85 -23.47 18.01
CA GLY A 533 -4.05 -23.05 18.72
C GLY A 533 -4.16 -21.53 18.83
N ALA A 534 -4.21 -21.03 20.07
CA ALA A 534 -4.30 -19.60 20.33
C ALA A 534 -2.97 -18.83 20.20
N TRP A 535 -1.85 -19.54 20.05
CA TRP A 535 -0.51 -18.97 19.94
C TRP A 535 0.01 -18.95 18.52
N SER A 536 0.58 -17.85 18.12
CA SER A 536 1.46 -17.76 16.95
C SER A 536 2.77 -17.08 17.33
N SER A 537 3.85 -17.51 16.72
CA SER A 537 5.20 -16.99 16.92
C SER A 537 5.90 -16.91 15.57
N LYS A 538 6.63 -15.84 15.31
CA LYS A 538 7.42 -15.64 14.11
C LYS A 538 8.78 -15.10 14.49
N THR A 539 9.80 -15.92 14.26
CA THR A 539 11.20 -15.54 14.37
C THR A 539 11.71 -15.13 13.00
N GLN A 540 12.34 -13.98 12.88
CA GLN A 540 12.86 -13.46 11.62
C GLN A 540 14.27 -12.93 11.78
N VAL A 541 15.11 -13.19 10.79
CA VAL A 541 16.48 -12.69 10.69
C VAL A 541 16.62 -11.95 9.38
N ASP A 542 16.99 -10.68 9.45
CA ASP A 542 17.26 -9.81 8.32
C ASP A 542 18.73 -9.43 8.30
N ALA A 543 19.34 -9.45 7.12
CA ALA A 543 20.69 -8.98 6.90
C ALA A 543 20.73 -8.10 5.63
N THR A 544 21.39 -6.96 5.73
CA THR A 544 21.64 -6.02 4.62
C THR A 544 23.15 -5.83 4.48
N PHE A 545 23.64 -5.95 3.25
CA PHE A 545 25.05 -5.78 2.91
C PHE A 545 25.18 -4.67 1.87
N LEU A 546 26.05 -3.72 2.12
CA LEU A 546 26.37 -2.59 1.25
C LEU A 546 27.90 -2.42 1.18
N SER A 547 28.54 -2.81 0.07
CA SER A 547 30.00 -2.70 -0.07
C SER A 547 30.74 -3.24 1.18
N GLN A 548 31.26 -2.34 2.04
CA GLN A 548 31.95 -2.69 3.28
C GLN A 548 31.06 -2.58 4.53
N ASN A 549 29.78 -2.20 4.36
CA ASN A 549 28.85 -1.96 5.45
C ASN A 549 27.85 -3.09 5.55
N TYR A 550 27.41 -3.39 6.76
CA TYR A 550 26.39 -4.40 7.01
C TYR A 550 25.38 -3.92 8.04
N GLY A 551 24.22 -4.46 7.96
CA GLY A 551 23.17 -4.33 8.97
C GLY A 551 22.53 -5.68 9.20
N MET A 552 22.16 -5.98 10.44
CA MET A 552 21.42 -7.17 10.80
C MET A 552 20.36 -6.87 11.83
N MET A 553 19.28 -7.62 11.78
CA MET A 553 18.22 -7.61 12.79
C MET A 553 17.73 -9.02 13.03
N VAL A 554 17.53 -9.35 14.29
CA VAL A 554 16.83 -10.57 14.70
C VAL A 554 15.61 -10.10 15.47
N ASN A 555 14.44 -10.53 15.05
CA ASN A 555 13.20 -10.17 15.73
C ASN A 555 12.31 -11.38 15.97
N GLU A 556 11.52 -11.28 17.02
CA GLU A 556 10.51 -12.23 17.44
C GLU A 556 9.18 -11.48 17.58
N SER A 557 8.16 -11.99 16.91
CA SER A 557 6.78 -11.50 17.03
C SER A 557 5.91 -12.64 17.57
N MET A 558 5.23 -12.40 18.67
CA MET A 558 4.35 -13.37 19.31
C MET A 558 2.94 -12.83 19.34
N GLU A 559 1.96 -13.67 19.06
CA GLU A 559 0.56 -13.34 19.21
C GLU A 559 -0.13 -14.40 20.07
N TYR A 560 -0.99 -13.94 20.98
CA TYR A 560 -1.91 -14.78 21.74
C TYR A 560 -3.34 -14.31 21.53
N ARG A 561 -4.21 -15.25 21.09
CA ARG A 561 -5.63 -15.01 20.82
C ARG A 561 -6.49 -15.59 21.94
N PHE A 562 -7.16 -14.71 22.62
CA PHE A 562 -8.24 -15.06 23.54
C PHE A 562 -9.56 -14.64 22.92
N ARG A 563 -10.71 -15.16 23.36
CA ARG A 563 -12.02 -14.93 22.73
C ARG A 563 -12.29 -13.46 22.34
N TRP A 564 -12.00 -12.55 23.24
CA TRP A 564 -12.27 -11.12 23.11
C TRP A 564 -11.00 -10.25 23.12
N LEU A 565 -9.84 -10.86 23.36
CA LEU A 565 -8.56 -10.17 23.51
C LEU A 565 -7.49 -10.81 22.61
N ARG A 566 -6.78 -9.99 21.86
CA ARG A 566 -5.60 -10.38 21.09
C ARG A 566 -4.41 -9.60 21.60
N LEU A 567 -3.39 -10.28 22.03
CA LEU A 567 -2.14 -9.71 22.51
C LEU A 567 -1.03 -9.99 21.50
N ASN A 568 -0.29 -8.96 21.13
CA ASN A 568 0.89 -9.08 20.27
C ASN A 568 2.09 -8.52 21.03
N ALA A 569 3.19 -9.25 21.08
CA ALA A 569 4.47 -8.81 21.62
C ALA A 569 5.52 -8.85 20.50
N PHE A 570 6.33 -7.82 20.40
CA PHE A 570 7.42 -7.69 19.46
C PHE A 570 8.72 -7.41 20.21
N LEU A 571 9.78 -8.14 19.87
CA LEU A 571 11.12 -7.92 20.38
C LEU A 571 12.12 -8.03 19.23
N GLY A 572 12.95 -7.02 19.03
CA GLY A 572 13.96 -7.03 17.97
C GLY A 572 15.29 -6.46 18.48
N TYR A 573 16.40 -7.10 18.14
CA TYR A 573 17.74 -6.57 18.28
C TYR A 573 18.28 -6.24 16.90
N PHE A 574 18.81 -5.03 16.74
CA PHE A 574 19.39 -4.59 15.48
C PHE A 574 20.78 -4.01 15.70
N ARG A 575 21.62 -4.24 14.70
CA ARG A 575 22.97 -3.67 14.62
C ARG A 575 23.31 -3.38 13.18
N THR A 576 23.58 -2.12 12.86
CA THR A 576 23.99 -1.69 11.53
C THR A 576 25.20 -0.77 11.65
N LYS A 577 26.05 -0.76 10.63
CA LYS A 577 27.24 0.06 10.63
C LYS A 577 26.95 1.55 10.36
N ASP A 578 25.94 1.82 9.51
CA ASP A 578 25.54 3.16 9.11
C ASP A 578 24.03 3.22 8.77
N TYR A 579 23.56 4.41 8.38
CA TYR A 579 22.17 4.62 7.95
C TYR A 579 21.86 3.89 6.62
N GLU A 580 22.81 3.74 5.71
CA GLU A 580 22.58 3.11 4.41
C GLU A 580 22.34 1.60 4.54
N SER A 581 22.94 0.95 5.56
CA SER A 581 22.76 -0.46 5.90
C SER A 581 21.57 -0.74 6.84
N ARG A 582 20.64 0.22 6.99
CA ARG A 582 19.44 0.09 7.83
C ARG A 582 18.60 -1.14 7.48
N VAL A 583 18.00 -1.69 8.51
CA VAL A 583 17.09 -2.84 8.39
C VAL A 583 15.66 -2.43 8.69
N TYR A 584 14.71 -3.21 8.19
CA TYR A 584 13.29 -2.91 8.34
C TYR A 584 12.55 -4.07 8.99
N ALA A 585 11.63 -3.75 9.91
CA ALA A 585 10.75 -4.75 10.48
C ALA A 585 9.31 -4.25 10.52
N PHE A 586 8.39 -5.19 10.30
CA PHE A 586 6.96 -4.97 10.48
C PHE A 586 6.60 -5.14 11.96
N GLU A 587 5.74 -4.27 12.47
CA GLU A 587 5.13 -4.38 13.78
C GLU A 587 3.62 -4.18 13.67
N PRO A 588 2.80 -5.04 14.31
CA PRO A 588 1.36 -4.80 14.37
C PRO A 588 1.05 -3.41 14.92
N GLY A 589 0.31 -2.61 14.15
CA GLY A 589 -0.09 -1.23 14.47
C GLY A 589 -1.49 -1.13 15.07
N LEU A 590 -2.00 0.10 15.16
CA LEU A 590 -3.42 0.37 15.33
C LEU A 590 -4.19 -0.10 14.08
N LEU A 591 -5.52 -0.20 14.13
CA LEU A 591 -6.33 -0.45 12.95
C LEU A 591 -6.13 0.70 11.94
N TYR A 592 -6.07 0.38 10.66
CA TYR A 592 -5.81 1.33 9.57
C TYR A 592 -4.44 2.03 9.67
N THR A 593 -3.47 1.42 10.36
CA THR A 593 -2.08 1.90 10.43
C THR A 593 -1.13 0.74 10.34
N MET A 594 -0.46 0.59 9.22
CA MET A 594 0.67 -0.34 9.12
C MET A 594 1.95 0.37 9.52
N SER A 595 2.74 -0.26 10.37
CA SER A 595 3.97 0.30 10.89
C SER A 595 5.16 -0.51 10.42
N PHE A 596 5.97 0.09 9.52
CA PHE A 596 7.29 -0.42 9.17
C PHE A 596 8.33 0.47 9.81
N GLY A 597 9.00 -0.06 10.82
CA GLY A 597 10.12 0.62 11.45
C GLY A 597 11.39 0.45 10.63
N SER A 598 12.13 1.53 10.38
CA SER A 598 13.51 1.48 9.90
C SER A 598 14.48 1.63 11.06
N TYR A 599 15.47 0.74 11.18
CA TYR A 599 16.38 0.67 12.31
C TYR A 599 17.82 0.76 11.83
N PHE A 600 18.61 1.66 12.47
CA PHE A 600 20.03 1.84 12.15
C PHE A 600 20.81 2.18 13.42
N GLY A 601 22.11 1.82 13.44
CA GLY A 601 22.95 1.84 14.64
C GLY A 601 22.84 0.53 15.42
N GLU A 602 22.98 0.58 16.74
CA GLU A 602 22.86 -0.59 17.61
C GLU A 602 21.80 -0.36 18.69
N GLY A 603 20.84 -1.28 18.82
CA GLY A 603 19.78 -1.14 19.81
C GLY A 603 18.79 -2.30 19.85
N ILE A 604 17.78 -2.10 20.68
CA ILE A 604 16.63 -3.00 20.79
C ILE A 604 15.35 -2.25 20.52
N ARG A 605 14.41 -2.96 19.92
CA ARG A 605 13.02 -2.56 19.79
C ARG A 605 12.13 -3.52 20.53
N CYS A 606 11.25 -3.01 21.40
CA CYS A 606 10.22 -3.82 22.03
C CYS A 606 8.87 -3.12 21.91
N GLY A 607 7.82 -3.90 21.76
CA GLY A 607 6.45 -3.41 21.64
C GLY A 607 5.46 -4.42 22.20
N LEU A 608 4.37 -3.91 22.77
CA LEU A 608 3.22 -4.67 23.22
C LEU A 608 1.96 -4.01 22.68
N ARG A 609 1.09 -4.80 22.06
CA ARG A 609 -0.19 -4.38 21.55
C ARG A 609 -1.29 -5.27 22.14
N ALA A 610 -2.37 -4.65 22.57
CA ALA A 610 -3.59 -5.32 23.01
C ALA A 610 -4.77 -4.83 22.16
N LYS A 611 -5.50 -5.75 21.53
CA LYS A 611 -6.75 -5.48 20.81
C LYS A 611 -7.87 -6.21 21.57
N ALA A 612 -8.83 -5.47 22.10
CA ALA A 612 -9.98 -6.00 22.82
C ALA A 612 -11.28 -5.74 22.04
N GLU A 613 -12.07 -6.78 21.79
CA GLU A 613 -13.39 -6.70 21.17
C GLU A 613 -14.46 -6.85 22.26
N ILE A 614 -15.10 -5.71 22.61
CA ILE A 614 -16.05 -5.62 23.73
C ILE A 614 -17.47 -5.62 23.18
N GLY A 615 -18.15 -6.75 23.29
CA GLY A 615 -19.45 -6.98 22.68
C GLY A 615 -19.38 -6.95 21.14
N LYS A 616 -20.46 -6.42 20.51
CA LYS A 616 -20.55 -6.31 19.05
C LYS A 616 -20.17 -4.91 18.51
N HIS A 617 -20.01 -3.96 19.43
CA HIS A 617 -19.99 -2.53 19.08
C HIS A 617 -18.62 -1.86 19.30
N TRP A 618 -17.80 -2.35 20.21
CA TRP A 618 -16.58 -1.68 20.60
C TRP A 618 -15.33 -2.49 20.33
N VAL A 619 -14.33 -1.85 19.73
CA VAL A 619 -12.98 -2.39 19.64
C VAL A 619 -12.01 -1.37 20.22
N LEU A 620 -11.24 -1.78 21.20
CA LEU A 620 -10.19 -0.99 21.82
C LEU A 620 -8.83 -1.56 21.42
N VAL A 621 -7.93 -0.70 20.95
CA VAL A 621 -6.53 -1.08 20.67
C VAL A 621 -5.61 -0.17 21.43
N CYS A 622 -4.67 -0.77 22.17
CA CYS A 622 -3.60 -0.06 22.86
C CYS A 622 -2.25 -0.64 22.42
N LYS A 623 -1.28 0.21 22.11
CA LYS A 623 0.08 -0.18 21.75
C LYS A 623 1.07 0.70 22.53
N GLY A 624 1.99 0.08 23.22
CA GLY A 624 3.20 0.70 23.77
C GLY A 624 4.42 0.15 23.08
N ALA A 625 5.32 1.01 22.61
CA ALA A 625 6.50 0.55 21.90
C ALA A 625 7.71 1.43 22.18
N MET A 626 8.87 0.83 22.39
CA MET A 626 10.12 1.51 22.74
C MET A 626 11.27 1.05 21.84
N THR A 627 12.03 2.00 21.32
CA THR A 627 13.37 1.77 20.72
C THR A 627 14.42 2.31 21.66
N LYS A 628 15.38 1.49 22.06
CA LYS A 628 16.52 1.87 22.88
C LYS A 628 17.80 1.66 22.10
N TYR A 629 18.54 2.74 21.90
CA TYR A 629 19.86 2.72 21.24
C TYR A 629 20.98 2.56 22.27
N PHE A 630 22.03 1.84 21.89
CA PHE A 630 23.21 1.58 22.70
C PHE A 630 24.43 2.38 22.26
N ASP A 631 24.39 2.92 21.03
CA ASP A 631 25.49 3.56 20.34
C ASP A 631 25.39 5.10 20.32
N ARG A 632 24.33 5.66 20.86
CA ARG A 632 24.07 7.12 20.81
C ARG A 632 23.27 7.65 21.98
N ASN A 633 23.47 8.95 22.27
CA ASN A 633 22.71 9.71 23.27
C ASN A 633 21.75 10.74 22.66
N HIS A 634 21.70 10.81 21.33
CA HIS A 634 20.76 11.67 20.59
C HIS A 634 20.15 10.85 19.44
N ILE A 635 18.84 10.97 19.28
CA ILE A 635 18.09 10.33 18.21
C ILE A 635 17.61 11.40 17.23
N SER A 636 17.73 11.17 15.92
CA SER A 636 17.34 12.08 14.85
C SER A 636 18.16 13.39 14.84
N SER A 637 17.74 14.38 14.05
CA SER A 637 18.44 15.67 13.90
C SER A 637 17.46 16.83 13.68
N GLY A 638 17.97 18.06 13.77
CA GLY A 638 17.17 19.28 13.60
C GLY A 638 16.06 19.38 14.65
N LEU A 639 14.86 19.80 14.25
CA LEU A 639 13.70 19.91 15.14
C LEU A 639 13.15 18.55 15.63
N GLN A 640 13.48 17.45 14.94
CA GLN A 640 13.12 16.08 15.35
C GLN A 640 14.09 15.49 16.37
N GLN A 641 15.16 16.17 16.74
CA GLN A 641 16.16 15.65 17.66
C GLN A 641 15.57 15.41 19.05
N ILE A 642 15.83 14.22 19.58
CA ILE A 642 15.48 13.79 20.93
C ILE A 642 16.77 13.67 21.72
N ASN A 643 16.82 14.32 22.87
CA ASN A 643 17.95 14.21 23.82
C ASN A 643 17.74 12.95 24.66
N GLY A 644 18.47 11.90 24.31
CA GLY A 644 18.34 10.58 24.95
C GLY A 644 18.60 9.45 23.97
N SER A 645 18.73 8.26 24.51
CA SER A 645 18.96 7.02 23.75
C SER A 645 17.72 6.15 23.63
N ALA A 646 16.56 6.63 24.11
CA ALA A 646 15.29 5.90 24.04
C ALA A 646 14.19 6.73 23.41
N GLN A 647 13.37 6.10 22.60
CA GLN A 647 12.16 6.67 22.02
C GLN A 647 11.01 5.73 22.34
N THR A 648 10.01 6.22 23.08
CA THR A 648 8.85 5.45 23.52
C THR A 648 7.57 6.13 23.09
N ASP A 649 6.69 5.39 22.43
CA ASP A 649 5.38 5.85 21.96
C ASP A 649 4.28 5.04 22.65
N LEU A 650 3.20 5.72 23.04
CA LEU A 650 1.93 5.13 23.46
C LEU A 650 0.86 5.47 22.42
N GLU A 651 0.15 4.46 21.93
CA GLU A 651 -0.92 4.63 20.95
C GLU A 651 -2.21 4.00 21.49
N ILE A 652 -3.32 4.73 21.40
CA ILE A 652 -4.63 4.28 21.85
C ILE A 652 -5.64 4.53 20.74
N GLN A 653 -6.49 3.56 20.49
CA GLN A 653 -7.55 3.67 19.48
C GLN A 653 -8.83 3.04 19.99
N VAL A 654 -9.94 3.70 19.71
CA VAL A 654 -11.29 3.24 19.97
C VAL A 654 -12.07 3.21 18.66
N LYS A 655 -12.69 2.07 18.36
CA LYS A 655 -13.60 1.88 17.24
C LYS A 655 -14.99 1.55 17.79
N TRP A 656 -15.98 2.28 17.31
CA TRP A 656 -17.39 2.10 17.67
C TRP A 656 -18.21 1.79 16.42
N LYS A 657 -18.95 0.68 16.46
CA LYS A 657 -19.87 0.20 15.40
C LYS A 657 -21.30 0.29 15.89
N PHE A 658 -22.20 0.90 15.11
CA PHE A 658 -23.59 1.09 15.50
C PHE A 658 -24.54 1.14 14.30
#